data_d30997dfdf879e53bf4bb251f7f80658
#
_entry.id   d30997dfdf879e53bf4bb251f7f80658
#
_cell.length_a   1.000
_cell.length_b   1.000
_cell.length_c   1.000
_cell.angle_alpha   90.00
_cell.angle_beta   90.00
_cell.angle_gamma   90.00
#
_symmetry.space_group_name_H-M   'P 1'
#
loop_
_entity.id
_entity.type
_entity.pdbx_description
1 polymer ?
#
loop_
_entity_poly.entity_id
_entity_poly.type
_entity_poly.pdbx_seq_one_letter_code
_entity_poly.pdbx_strand_id
1 'polypeptide(L)'
;MLSKMYSPRVVIIGAGIVGTNVADELVARGWTNITVVDQGPLDMPGGSTSHAPGLVFQTNVCKTMTLFAKYTVEKLKALEEDGENCFNQVGGLEIATDEARLAELKRKHGYAQSWGIEAHLISPEECMEKYPLLNKEQVFGGLHIPTDGLAKAARAVQLLINRTRKAGVQYIDKTPVTGIAKADGHVTGVETPNGTIPADIVVSCAGFWGVEIGAMIGLPIPLLPLAHQYVKTTSVPALTKRNNPEGGASLPILRYQDQDLYYREHGDQYGIGYYGHKPMPVVAASLGVTPEKVDHKNMPSRLEFTREDFEPAWELSKKFLPCMDEVEIEDGFNGIFSFTPDGGSLVGHAPNLEGFYVAEAVWVTHSAGIARAVAEVLTTGKSQIDLGAVELNRFEEVQLTSSYVKETSMQNFVEIYDIMHPLQPRESPRNLRVSPFHARQKELGAYFLEGGAWERPYWFQANEKLVKDLPEEWKPKDRDAWSSRYYSPIAAAEAWKTRTAAAMYDMTPLRRLEVYGPGAVDLLQRVSTGDVGKKPGAVTYTLWLDDRGGIKSDVTVARIEDQLFQVGCNGPVDLVFLNKEAAKQMQEDPTKWCTIRDITSGTCCIGLWGPKVREIISKVSQDDFSSTAKGLRYFRTKRAYIAGIPVTIMRLS
;
A
#
# COMPACT_ATOMS: atom_id res chain seq x y z
N MET A 1 7.15 20.19 38.88
CA MET A 1 5.74 20.09 38.44
C MET A 1 5.77 19.74 36.97
N LEU A 2 5.54 18.48 36.63
CA LEU A 2 5.35 18.04 35.23
C LEU A 2 4.04 18.69 34.75
N SER A 3 4.11 19.57 33.74
CA SER A 3 2.91 20.08 33.06
C SER A 3 2.08 18.87 32.69
N LYS A 4 0.79 18.84 33.03
CA LYS A 4 -0.15 17.85 32.46
C LYS A 4 0.02 17.94 30.94
N MET A 5 0.66 16.95 30.35
CA MET A 5 0.71 16.85 28.91
C MET A 5 -0.74 16.83 28.42
N TYR A 6 -1.10 17.78 27.59
CA TYR A 6 -2.41 17.86 26.95
C TYR A 6 -2.60 16.58 26.16
N SER A 7 -3.54 15.73 26.57
CA SER A 7 -3.97 14.55 25.81
C SER A 7 -5.23 14.95 25.05
N PRO A 8 -5.19 15.01 23.70
CA PRO A 8 -6.37 15.33 22.92
C PRO A 8 -7.47 14.28 23.15
N ARG A 9 -8.71 14.66 22.91
CA ARG A 9 -9.83 13.71 22.87
C ARG A 9 -9.73 12.92 21.58
N VAL A 10 -9.48 11.62 21.67
CA VAL A 10 -9.37 10.74 20.50
C VAL A 10 -10.58 9.83 20.46
N VAL A 11 -11.24 9.78 19.31
CA VAL A 11 -12.25 8.76 19.03
C VAL A 11 -11.71 7.81 17.96
N ILE A 12 -11.72 6.51 18.27
CA ILE A 12 -11.33 5.44 17.34
C ILE A 12 -12.62 4.73 16.91
N ILE A 13 -12.85 4.66 15.59
CA ILE A 13 -14.01 3.98 15.00
C ILE A 13 -13.59 2.55 14.64
N GLY A 14 -14.16 1.56 15.34
CA GLY A 14 -13.87 0.14 15.18
C GLY A 14 -13.04 -0.45 16.31
N ALA A 15 -13.57 -1.46 17.00
CA ALA A 15 -12.91 -2.19 18.09
C ALA A 15 -12.33 -3.54 17.61
N GLY A 16 -12.01 -3.66 16.32
CA GLY A 16 -11.26 -4.78 15.75
C GLY A 16 -9.79 -4.76 16.15
N ILE A 17 -9.01 -5.69 15.59
CA ILE A 17 -7.58 -5.84 15.90
C ILE A 17 -6.77 -4.56 15.61
N VAL A 18 -7.17 -3.73 14.65
CA VAL A 18 -6.47 -2.48 14.32
C VAL A 18 -6.78 -1.41 15.37
N GLY A 19 -8.07 -1.11 15.60
CA GLY A 19 -8.46 -0.02 16.51
C GLY A 19 -8.04 -0.28 17.96
N THR A 20 -8.13 -1.52 18.44
CA THR A 20 -7.66 -1.88 19.80
C THR A 20 -6.13 -1.77 19.92
N ASN A 21 -5.36 -2.11 18.86
CA ASN A 21 -3.93 -1.87 18.84
C ASN A 21 -3.60 -0.37 18.79
N VAL A 22 -4.35 0.45 18.03
CA VAL A 22 -4.14 1.93 18.02
C VAL A 22 -4.38 2.51 19.41
N ALA A 23 -5.45 2.11 20.09
CA ALA A 23 -5.73 2.53 21.47
C ALA A 23 -4.57 2.17 22.41
N ASP A 24 -4.05 0.96 22.32
CA ASP A 24 -2.95 0.47 23.14
C ASP A 24 -1.63 1.20 22.87
N GLU A 25 -1.31 1.45 21.60
CA GLU A 25 -0.11 2.21 21.21
C GLU A 25 -0.16 3.68 21.67
N LEU A 26 -1.36 4.29 21.63
CA LEU A 26 -1.56 5.64 22.15
C LEU A 26 -1.41 5.68 23.68
N VAL A 27 -2.00 4.72 24.39
CA VAL A 27 -1.86 4.57 25.85
C VAL A 27 -0.39 4.41 26.23
N ALA A 28 0.37 3.57 25.52
CA ALA A 28 1.79 3.39 25.75
C ALA A 28 2.62 4.67 25.56
N ARG A 29 2.07 5.67 24.83
CA ARG A 29 2.67 7.01 24.62
C ARG A 29 2.08 8.08 25.53
N GLY A 30 1.28 7.68 26.50
CA GLY A 30 0.72 8.58 27.54
C GLY A 30 -0.59 9.27 27.16
N TRP A 31 -1.23 8.92 26.04
CA TRP A 31 -2.56 9.41 25.69
C TRP A 31 -3.61 8.46 26.24
N THR A 32 -4.49 8.97 27.12
CA THR A 32 -5.51 8.16 27.80
C THR A 32 -6.94 8.67 27.60
N ASN A 33 -7.08 9.87 27.02
CA ASN A 33 -8.40 10.45 26.73
C ASN A 33 -8.93 9.88 25.39
N ILE A 34 -9.22 8.58 25.39
CA ILE A 34 -9.57 7.81 24.21
C ILE A 34 -10.93 7.15 24.39
N THR A 35 -11.79 7.26 23.38
CA THR A 35 -13.02 6.51 23.26
C THR A 35 -12.95 5.64 22.00
N VAL A 36 -13.19 4.35 22.14
CA VAL A 36 -13.33 3.43 21.01
C VAL A 36 -14.82 3.11 20.83
N VAL A 37 -15.34 3.28 19.63
CA VAL A 37 -16.74 3.00 19.30
C VAL A 37 -16.84 1.91 18.28
N ASP A 38 -17.76 0.93 18.48
CA ASP A 38 -18.01 -0.15 17.54
C ASP A 38 -19.53 -0.38 17.36
N GLN A 39 -19.94 -0.71 16.14
CA GLN A 39 -21.33 -1.03 15.84
C GLN A 39 -21.77 -2.41 16.35
N GLY A 40 -20.82 -3.32 16.57
CA GLY A 40 -21.04 -4.66 17.08
C GLY A 40 -20.72 -4.80 18.58
N PRO A 41 -20.99 -5.98 19.15
CA PRO A 41 -20.59 -6.30 20.52
C PRO A 41 -19.07 -6.45 20.64
N LEU A 42 -18.48 -6.06 21.79
CA LEU A 42 -17.02 -6.05 21.96
C LEU A 42 -16.41 -7.46 22.10
N ASP A 43 -17.17 -8.43 22.52
CA ASP A 43 -16.71 -9.83 22.62
C ASP A 43 -16.53 -10.48 21.25
N MET A 44 -17.33 -10.09 20.26
CA MET A 44 -17.20 -10.50 18.86
C MET A 44 -17.75 -9.41 17.93
N PRO A 45 -16.95 -8.43 17.51
CA PRO A 45 -17.44 -7.27 16.76
C PRO A 45 -18.08 -7.58 15.39
N GLY A 46 -17.82 -8.77 14.83
CA GLY A 46 -18.48 -9.23 13.60
C GLY A 46 -17.78 -8.78 12.31
N GLY A 47 -16.66 -8.05 12.39
CA GLY A 47 -15.80 -7.74 11.25
C GLY A 47 -14.77 -8.85 10.98
N SER A 48 -13.85 -8.60 10.03
CA SER A 48 -12.84 -9.56 9.55
C SER A 48 -11.98 -10.17 10.68
N THR A 49 -11.71 -9.44 11.75
CA THR A 49 -10.99 -9.95 12.93
C THR A 49 -11.64 -11.18 13.54
N SER A 50 -12.98 -11.24 13.54
CA SER A 50 -13.76 -12.28 14.21
C SER A 50 -13.70 -13.64 13.51
N HIS A 51 -13.39 -13.69 12.23
CA HIS A 51 -13.27 -14.93 11.46
C HIS A 51 -11.86 -15.14 10.85
N ALA A 52 -10.91 -14.24 11.09
CA ALA A 52 -9.57 -14.33 10.51
C ALA A 52 -8.88 -15.66 10.89
N PRO A 53 -8.34 -16.41 9.93
CA PRO A 53 -7.66 -17.67 10.21
C PRO A 53 -6.35 -17.50 10.98
N GLY A 54 -5.81 -16.29 11.04
CA GLY A 54 -4.70 -15.90 11.88
C GLY A 54 -3.31 -16.32 11.41
N LEU A 55 -3.16 -16.81 10.17
CA LEU A 55 -1.83 -17.12 9.65
C LEU A 55 -1.01 -15.83 9.48
N VAL A 56 0.18 -15.81 10.06
CA VAL A 56 1.13 -14.68 9.95
C VAL A 56 2.40 -15.15 9.29
N PHE A 57 2.52 -14.84 8.01
CA PHE A 57 3.76 -14.94 7.25
C PHE A 57 4.39 -13.54 7.18
N GLN A 58 5.51 -13.35 7.85
CA GLN A 58 6.12 -12.03 8.04
C GLN A 58 6.74 -11.47 6.77
N THR A 59 7.31 -12.32 5.92
CA THR A 59 8.04 -11.87 4.73
C THR A 59 7.11 -11.50 3.60
N ASN A 60 7.25 -10.27 3.11
CA ASN A 60 6.57 -9.70 1.96
C ASN A 60 7.62 -9.12 1.00
N VAL A 61 7.27 -8.89 -0.27
CA VAL A 61 8.13 -8.18 -1.24
C VAL A 61 8.29 -6.68 -0.90
N CYS A 62 7.45 -6.14 -0.04
CA CYS A 62 7.50 -4.77 0.46
C CYS A 62 8.16 -4.73 1.86
N LYS A 63 9.23 -3.95 1.99
CA LYS A 63 9.95 -3.78 3.26
C LYS A 63 9.04 -3.24 4.37
N THR A 64 8.25 -2.22 4.09
CA THR A 64 7.32 -1.59 5.04
C THR A 64 6.36 -2.63 5.62
N MET A 65 5.74 -3.45 4.76
CA MET A 65 4.80 -4.50 5.19
C MET A 65 5.51 -5.58 6.02
N THR A 66 6.72 -5.98 5.64
CA THR A 66 7.53 -6.94 6.44
C THR A 66 7.86 -6.39 7.83
N LEU A 67 8.23 -5.12 7.95
CA LEU A 67 8.51 -4.49 9.24
C LEU A 67 7.27 -4.38 10.13
N PHE A 68 6.10 -4.11 9.55
CA PHE A 68 4.82 -4.14 10.28
C PHE A 68 4.50 -5.54 10.79
N ALA A 69 4.67 -6.56 9.95
CA ALA A 69 4.42 -7.95 10.34
C ALA A 69 5.36 -8.39 11.47
N LYS A 70 6.65 -8.06 11.36
CA LYS A 70 7.64 -8.34 12.41
C LYS A 70 7.21 -7.75 13.75
N TYR A 71 6.87 -6.47 13.79
CA TYR A 71 6.41 -5.83 15.03
C TYR A 71 5.11 -6.44 15.55
N THR A 72 4.19 -6.83 14.65
CA THR A 72 2.94 -7.50 15.04
C THR A 72 3.21 -8.82 15.76
N VAL A 73 4.12 -9.64 15.24
CA VAL A 73 4.54 -10.89 15.90
C VAL A 73 5.14 -10.61 17.27
N GLU A 74 6.09 -9.67 17.36
CA GLU A 74 6.73 -9.28 18.63
C GLU A 74 5.69 -8.87 19.67
N LYS A 75 4.73 -8.03 19.30
CA LYS A 75 3.68 -7.54 20.18
C LYS A 75 2.72 -8.64 20.62
N LEU A 76 2.25 -9.48 19.69
CA LEU A 76 1.32 -10.57 20.02
C LEU A 76 1.95 -11.65 20.91
N LYS A 77 3.25 -11.91 20.76
CA LYS A 77 4.01 -12.77 21.67
C LYS A 77 4.13 -12.19 23.08
N ALA A 78 4.28 -10.88 23.20
CA ALA A 78 4.37 -10.18 24.48
C ALA A 78 2.99 -9.92 25.14
N LEU A 79 1.91 -10.12 24.39
CA LEU A 79 0.54 -9.97 24.90
C LEU A 79 0.07 -11.28 25.48
N GLU A 80 0.19 -11.41 26.82
CA GLU A 80 -0.05 -12.63 27.59
C GLU A 80 -1.02 -12.38 28.75
N GLU A 81 -1.84 -13.38 29.06
CA GLU A 81 -2.66 -13.50 30.26
C GLU A 81 -2.79 -14.98 30.61
N ASP A 82 -2.69 -15.31 31.90
CA ASP A 82 -2.80 -16.66 32.45
C ASP A 82 -1.83 -17.71 31.83
N GLY A 83 -0.61 -17.27 31.46
CA GLY A 83 0.41 -18.13 30.87
C GLY A 83 0.21 -18.44 29.38
N GLU A 84 -0.81 -17.85 28.75
CA GLU A 84 -1.06 -17.99 27.32
C GLU A 84 -0.89 -16.66 26.57
N ASN A 85 0.03 -16.62 25.62
CA ASN A 85 0.18 -15.48 24.73
C ASN A 85 -0.80 -15.52 23.53
N CYS A 86 -0.83 -14.40 22.78
CA CYS A 86 -1.70 -14.25 21.61
C CYS A 86 -1.06 -14.70 20.29
N PHE A 87 0.08 -15.40 20.34
CA PHE A 87 0.77 -15.90 19.17
C PHE A 87 1.32 -17.31 19.39
N ASN A 88 0.90 -18.25 18.55
CA ASN A 88 1.49 -19.60 18.54
C ASN A 88 2.57 -19.67 17.48
N GLN A 89 3.83 -19.63 17.90
CA GLN A 89 5.01 -19.66 17.01
C GLN A 89 5.32 -21.08 16.57
N VAL A 90 4.60 -21.59 15.59
CA VAL A 90 4.82 -22.91 14.99
C VAL A 90 5.77 -22.88 13.78
N GLY A 91 6.16 -21.70 13.34
CA GLY A 91 6.88 -21.46 12.10
C GLY A 91 5.95 -21.35 10.90
N GLY A 92 6.52 -20.93 9.78
CA GLY A 92 5.87 -20.89 8.47
C GLY A 92 6.68 -21.70 7.46
N LEU A 93 5.99 -22.42 6.59
CA LEU A 93 6.59 -23.19 5.51
C LEU A 93 5.90 -22.87 4.19
N GLU A 94 6.66 -22.34 3.24
CA GLU A 94 6.23 -22.13 1.88
C GLU A 94 6.89 -23.17 0.99
N ILE A 95 6.08 -23.96 0.27
CA ILE A 95 6.57 -25.07 -0.58
C ILE A 95 6.66 -24.60 -2.04
N ALA A 96 7.77 -24.95 -2.68
CA ALA A 96 7.91 -24.88 -4.13
C ALA A 96 7.56 -26.24 -4.74
N THR A 97 6.71 -26.25 -5.76
CA THR A 97 6.35 -27.45 -6.51
C THR A 97 6.95 -27.47 -7.91
N ASP A 98 7.72 -26.42 -8.25
CA ASP A 98 8.53 -26.34 -9.46
C ASP A 98 9.77 -25.46 -9.29
N GLU A 99 10.61 -25.39 -10.33
CA GLU A 99 11.84 -24.60 -10.32
C GLU A 99 11.59 -23.08 -10.27
N ALA A 100 10.50 -22.60 -10.89
CA ALA A 100 10.17 -21.17 -10.94
C ALA A 100 9.79 -20.68 -9.54
N ARG A 101 8.97 -21.44 -8.82
CA ARG A 101 8.61 -21.15 -7.43
C ARG A 101 9.81 -21.26 -6.50
N LEU A 102 10.67 -22.23 -6.70
CA LEU A 102 11.91 -22.35 -5.90
C LEU A 102 12.81 -21.12 -6.11
N ALA A 103 12.92 -20.62 -7.34
CA ALA A 103 13.64 -19.38 -7.63
C ALA A 103 12.98 -18.15 -6.97
N GLU A 104 11.65 -18.10 -6.91
CA GLU A 104 10.90 -17.08 -6.16
C GLU A 104 11.20 -17.15 -4.66
N LEU A 105 11.16 -18.34 -4.05
CA LEU A 105 11.48 -18.53 -2.63
C LEU A 105 12.92 -18.13 -2.30
N LYS A 106 13.87 -18.32 -3.22
CA LYS A 106 15.26 -17.82 -3.07
C LYS A 106 15.31 -16.29 -3.03
N ARG A 107 14.54 -15.58 -3.87
CA ARG A 107 14.43 -14.12 -3.82
C ARG A 107 13.79 -13.65 -2.51
N LYS A 108 12.73 -14.32 -2.08
CA LYS A 108 12.02 -14.04 -0.85
C LYS A 108 12.91 -14.25 0.39
N HIS A 109 13.73 -15.30 0.40
CA HIS A 109 14.76 -15.51 1.41
C HIS A 109 15.74 -14.32 1.49
N GLY A 110 16.19 -13.80 0.33
CA GLY A 110 17.05 -12.61 0.28
C GLY A 110 16.38 -11.38 0.89
N TYR A 111 15.09 -11.15 0.63
CA TYR A 111 14.32 -10.08 1.28
C TYR A 111 14.24 -10.28 2.80
N ALA A 112 13.87 -11.48 3.26
CA ALA A 112 13.77 -11.81 4.66
C ALA A 112 15.07 -11.47 5.41
N GLN A 113 16.20 -11.95 4.91
CA GLN A 113 17.52 -11.68 5.49
C GLN A 113 17.87 -10.18 5.47
N SER A 114 17.61 -9.49 4.36
CA SER A 114 17.91 -8.05 4.22
C SER A 114 17.13 -7.19 5.21
N TRP A 115 15.97 -7.65 5.67
CA TRP A 115 15.09 -6.91 6.59
C TRP A 115 15.03 -7.50 8.00
N GLY A 116 15.95 -8.42 8.29
CA GLY A 116 16.15 -8.97 9.63
C GLY A 116 15.10 -9.97 10.08
N ILE A 117 14.59 -10.79 9.15
CA ILE A 117 13.78 -11.97 9.42
C ILE A 117 14.66 -13.20 9.25
N GLU A 118 14.67 -14.06 10.26
CA GLU A 118 15.30 -15.37 10.16
C GLU A 118 14.54 -16.25 9.17
N ALA A 119 15.23 -16.75 8.15
CA ALA A 119 14.65 -17.55 7.08
C ALA A 119 15.65 -18.58 6.56
N HIS A 120 15.18 -19.76 6.20
CA HIS A 120 15.98 -20.87 5.72
C HIS A 120 15.40 -21.44 4.45
N LEU A 121 16.22 -21.51 3.39
CA LEU A 121 15.92 -22.34 2.24
C LEU A 121 16.25 -23.79 2.61
N ILE A 122 15.29 -24.66 2.45
CA ILE A 122 15.39 -26.07 2.87
C ILE A 122 15.11 -27.02 1.71
N SER A 123 15.78 -28.18 1.76
CA SER A 123 15.63 -29.26 0.76
C SER A 123 14.25 -29.93 0.85
N PRO A 124 13.87 -30.75 -0.15
CA PRO A 124 12.67 -31.55 -0.07
C PRO A 124 12.64 -32.48 1.17
N GLU A 125 13.76 -33.07 1.51
CA GLU A 125 13.89 -33.94 2.68
C GLU A 125 13.63 -33.16 3.97
N GLU A 126 14.25 -31.99 4.13
CA GLU A 126 14.05 -31.12 5.30
C GLU A 126 12.60 -30.58 5.35
N CYS A 127 11.94 -30.36 4.20
CA CYS A 127 10.51 -30.04 4.16
C CYS A 127 9.67 -31.16 4.75
N MET A 128 9.97 -32.42 4.39
CA MET A 128 9.29 -33.61 4.92
C MET A 128 9.54 -33.82 6.42
N GLU A 129 10.73 -33.47 6.93
CA GLU A 129 11.01 -33.52 8.37
C GLU A 129 10.14 -32.50 9.14
N LYS A 130 10.00 -31.29 8.61
CA LYS A 130 9.19 -30.24 9.23
C LYS A 130 7.69 -30.46 9.07
N TYR A 131 7.28 -31.06 7.96
CA TYR A 131 5.87 -31.29 7.64
C TYR A 131 5.68 -32.71 7.05
N PRO A 132 5.64 -33.75 7.90
CA PRO A 132 5.62 -35.15 7.46
C PRO A 132 4.37 -35.59 6.69
N LEU A 133 3.34 -34.75 6.64
CA LEU A 133 2.06 -35.03 5.99
C LEU A 133 2.00 -34.60 4.52
N LEU A 134 3.08 -33.97 4.00
CA LEU A 134 3.18 -33.57 2.60
C LEU A 134 3.31 -34.77 1.67
N ASN A 135 2.83 -34.63 0.44
CA ASN A 135 3.16 -35.54 -0.63
C ASN A 135 4.58 -35.24 -1.16
N LYS A 136 5.52 -36.12 -0.84
CA LYS A 136 6.95 -35.95 -1.18
C LYS A 136 7.20 -35.71 -2.69
N GLU A 137 6.38 -36.32 -3.57
CA GLU A 137 6.55 -36.21 -5.01
C GLU A 137 6.29 -34.81 -5.56
N GLN A 138 5.59 -33.96 -4.79
CA GLN A 138 5.27 -32.58 -5.17
C GLN A 138 6.23 -31.54 -4.59
N VAL A 139 7.22 -31.93 -3.81
CA VAL A 139 8.09 -30.99 -3.10
C VAL A 139 9.42 -30.83 -3.81
N PHE A 140 9.70 -29.63 -4.34
CA PHE A 140 10.99 -29.23 -4.93
C PHE A 140 11.92 -28.56 -3.93
N GLY A 141 11.40 -28.13 -2.79
CA GLY A 141 12.08 -27.41 -1.72
C GLY A 141 11.13 -26.44 -1.03
N GLY A 142 11.65 -25.69 -0.08
CA GLY A 142 10.82 -24.77 0.69
C GLY A 142 11.57 -23.59 1.28
N LEU A 143 10.78 -22.64 1.76
CA LEU A 143 11.24 -21.53 2.61
C LEU A 143 10.61 -21.70 3.99
N HIS A 144 11.44 -21.91 4.99
CA HIS A 144 11.03 -22.02 6.38
C HIS A 144 11.39 -20.75 7.15
N ILE A 145 10.40 -20.15 7.82
CA ILE A 145 10.56 -18.99 8.69
C ILE A 145 10.16 -19.38 10.11
N PRO A 146 11.13 -19.62 11.02
CA PRO A 146 10.85 -20.14 12.37
C PRO A 146 10.00 -19.21 13.24
N THR A 147 10.02 -17.93 12.95
CA THR A 147 9.29 -16.90 13.71
C THR A 147 7.87 -16.64 13.24
N ASP A 148 7.45 -17.25 12.14
CA ASP A 148 6.07 -17.22 11.66
C ASP A 148 5.14 -18.05 12.56
N GLY A 149 3.84 -17.94 12.38
CA GLY A 149 2.88 -18.71 13.16
C GLY A 149 1.46 -18.19 13.11
N LEU A 150 0.72 -18.46 14.17
CA LEU A 150 -0.70 -18.22 14.27
C LEU A 150 -1.02 -17.12 15.30
N ALA A 151 -1.63 -16.04 14.83
CA ALA A 151 -2.21 -15.00 15.68
C ALA A 151 -3.58 -15.45 16.21
N LYS A 152 -3.79 -15.31 17.51
CA LYS A 152 -5.09 -15.48 18.18
C LYS A 152 -5.80 -14.11 18.21
N ALA A 153 -6.27 -13.64 17.03
CA ALA A 153 -6.71 -12.25 16.84
C ALA A 153 -7.85 -11.82 17.78
N ALA A 154 -8.88 -12.64 17.92
CA ALA A 154 -10.01 -12.35 18.82
C ALA A 154 -9.57 -12.26 20.29
N ARG A 155 -8.68 -13.18 20.75
CA ARG A 155 -8.11 -13.12 22.09
C ARG A 155 -7.26 -11.86 22.28
N ALA A 156 -6.44 -11.51 21.30
CA ALA A 156 -5.64 -10.29 21.36
C ALA A 156 -6.50 -9.05 21.53
N VAL A 157 -7.61 -8.95 20.80
CA VAL A 157 -8.59 -7.85 20.96
C VAL A 157 -9.09 -7.78 22.40
N GLN A 158 -9.54 -8.90 22.99
CA GLN A 158 -10.03 -8.91 24.36
C GLN A 158 -8.97 -8.47 25.38
N LEU A 159 -7.72 -8.95 25.25
CA LEU A 159 -6.63 -8.55 26.14
C LEU A 159 -6.28 -7.07 25.99
N LEU A 160 -6.28 -6.56 24.75
CA LEU A 160 -6.03 -5.14 24.48
C LEU A 160 -7.14 -4.26 25.06
N ILE A 161 -8.42 -4.65 24.91
CA ILE A 161 -9.55 -3.95 25.53
C ILE A 161 -9.39 -3.92 27.04
N ASN A 162 -9.13 -5.07 27.67
CA ASN A 162 -8.97 -5.17 29.12
C ASN A 162 -7.81 -4.31 29.64
N ARG A 163 -6.66 -4.37 28.94
CA ARG A 163 -5.49 -3.58 29.31
C ARG A 163 -5.71 -2.08 29.18
N THR A 164 -6.29 -1.64 28.08
CA THR A 164 -6.50 -0.22 27.82
C THR A 164 -7.65 0.37 28.65
N ARG A 165 -8.69 -0.40 28.99
CA ARG A 165 -9.71 -0.01 29.96
C ARG A 165 -9.11 0.28 31.33
N LYS A 166 -8.16 -0.56 31.80
CA LYS A 166 -7.43 -0.31 33.06
C LYS A 166 -6.64 1.00 33.03
N ALA A 167 -6.25 1.46 31.84
CA ALA A 167 -5.57 2.73 31.62
C ALA A 167 -6.53 3.93 31.42
N GLY A 168 -7.86 3.71 31.41
CA GLY A 168 -8.88 4.75 31.31
C GLY A 168 -9.54 4.90 29.94
N VAL A 169 -9.21 4.07 28.94
CA VAL A 169 -9.88 4.08 27.63
C VAL A 169 -11.33 3.64 27.78
N GLN A 170 -12.25 4.40 27.18
CA GLN A 170 -13.67 4.06 27.12
C GLN A 170 -13.98 3.24 25.89
N TYR A 171 -14.83 2.23 26.01
CA TYR A 171 -15.33 1.41 24.90
C TYR A 171 -16.85 1.46 24.89
N ILE A 172 -17.41 1.85 23.75
CA ILE A 172 -18.87 1.94 23.52
C ILE A 172 -19.20 0.96 22.38
N ASP A 173 -19.87 -0.12 22.73
CA ASP A 173 -20.32 -1.15 21.79
C ASP A 173 -21.72 -0.86 21.24
N LYS A 174 -22.14 -1.67 20.24
CA LYS A 174 -23.47 -1.64 19.61
C LYS A 174 -23.91 -0.23 19.21
N THR A 175 -22.94 0.59 18.85
CA THR A 175 -23.14 2.01 18.56
C THR A 175 -22.58 2.33 17.18
N PRO A 176 -23.42 2.31 16.13
CA PRO A 176 -22.99 2.68 14.80
C PRO A 176 -22.67 4.18 14.71
N VAL A 177 -21.60 4.50 14.00
CA VAL A 177 -21.29 5.88 13.63
C VAL A 177 -22.19 6.28 12.47
N THR A 178 -22.87 7.42 12.61
CA THR A 178 -23.83 7.95 11.61
C THR A 178 -23.34 9.22 10.93
N GLY A 179 -22.29 9.84 11.44
CA GLY A 179 -21.68 11.04 10.87
C GLY A 179 -20.42 11.46 11.58
N ILE A 180 -19.73 12.42 10.99
CA ILE A 180 -18.53 13.07 11.57
C ILE A 180 -18.85 14.55 11.73
N ALA A 181 -18.93 15.00 12.97
CA ALA A 181 -19.12 16.40 13.32
C ALA A 181 -17.85 17.20 13.01
N LYS A 182 -18.03 18.35 12.35
CA LYS A 182 -16.92 19.19 11.89
C LYS A 182 -17.30 20.68 11.97
N ALA A 183 -16.30 21.52 12.24
CA ALA A 183 -16.40 22.97 12.18
C ALA A 183 -15.07 23.54 11.68
N ASP A 184 -15.15 24.57 10.83
CA ASP A 184 -13.98 25.31 10.32
C ASP A 184 -12.86 24.41 9.73
N GLY A 185 -13.26 23.32 9.04
CA GLY A 185 -12.32 22.37 8.45
C GLY A 185 -11.67 21.38 9.42
N HIS A 186 -12.09 21.38 10.70
CA HIS A 186 -11.59 20.48 11.75
C HIS A 186 -12.67 19.52 12.22
N VAL A 187 -12.26 18.33 12.65
CA VAL A 187 -13.11 17.38 13.37
C VAL A 187 -13.49 17.97 14.73
N THR A 188 -14.76 17.81 15.12
CA THR A 188 -15.26 18.20 16.44
C THR A 188 -15.90 17.06 17.21
N GLY A 189 -16.19 15.93 16.54
CA GLY A 189 -16.76 14.74 17.16
C GLY A 189 -17.21 13.69 16.17
N VAL A 190 -17.77 12.61 16.73
CA VAL A 190 -18.39 11.50 16.01
C VAL A 190 -19.86 11.43 16.36
N GLU A 191 -20.72 11.43 15.37
CA GLU A 191 -22.18 11.37 15.54
C GLU A 191 -22.64 9.91 15.65
N THR A 192 -23.54 9.66 16.60
CA THR A 192 -24.13 8.35 16.85
C THR A 192 -25.64 8.52 17.14
N PRO A 193 -26.45 7.46 17.09
CA PRO A 193 -27.85 7.53 17.50
C PRO A 193 -28.06 8.02 18.95
N ASN A 194 -27.04 7.90 19.80
CA ASN A 194 -27.08 8.31 21.20
C ASN A 194 -26.53 9.71 21.44
N GLY A 195 -26.22 10.46 20.38
CA GLY A 195 -25.65 11.80 20.44
C GLY A 195 -24.20 11.86 19.91
N THR A 196 -23.61 13.04 19.98
CA THR A 196 -22.25 13.28 19.48
C THR A 196 -21.21 12.99 20.56
N ILE A 197 -20.20 12.19 20.24
CA ILE A 197 -19.01 11.95 21.05
C ILE A 197 -17.97 13.02 20.66
N PRO A 198 -17.61 13.98 21.55
CA PRO A 198 -16.66 15.03 21.20
C PRO A 198 -15.26 14.48 20.94
N ALA A 199 -14.60 14.96 19.89
CA ALA A 199 -13.24 14.56 19.52
C ALA A 199 -12.43 15.73 18.95
N ASP A 200 -11.14 15.76 19.24
CA ASP A 200 -10.15 16.59 18.58
C ASP A 200 -9.44 15.79 17.46
N ILE A 201 -9.44 14.47 17.59
CA ILE A 201 -8.89 13.53 16.62
C ILE A 201 -9.84 12.35 16.47
N VAL A 202 -10.11 11.96 15.23
CA VAL A 202 -10.83 10.73 14.88
C VAL A 202 -9.91 9.82 14.06
N VAL A 203 -9.85 8.53 14.44
CA VAL A 203 -9.11 7.51 13.69
C VAL A 203 -10.09 6.46 13.18
N SER A 204 -10.26 6.37 11.86
CA SER A 204 -11.06 5.31 11.23
C SER A 204 -10.25 4.01 11.18
N CYS A 205 -10.77 2.99 11.87
CA CYS A 205 -10.28 1.61 11.88
C CYS A 205 -11.47 0.66 11.59
N ALA A 206 -12.40 1.10 10.73
CA ALA A 206 -13.69 0.46 10.48
C ALA A 206 -13.59 -0.78 9.55
N GLY A 207 -12.37 -1.17 9.16
CA GLY A 207 -12.13 -2.32 8.29
C GLY A 207 -12.78 -2.12 6.92
N PHE A 208 -13.51 -3.10 6.43
CA PHE A 208 -14.14 -2.98 5.10
C PHE A 208 -15.34 -2.00 5.07
N TRP A 209 -15.83 -1.50 6.21
CA TRP A 209 -16.78 -0.39 6.28
C TRP A 209 -16.11 1.01 6.21
N GLY A 210 -14.79 1.07 6.08
CA GLY A 210 -14.06 2.33 5.94
C GLY A 210 -14.53 3.19 4.77
N VAL A 211 -15.09 2.57 3.73
CA VAL A 211 -15.67 3.28 2.56
C VAL A 211 -16.86 4.15 3.00
N GLU A 212 -17.75 3.63 3.84
CA GLU A 212 -18.92 4.36 4.37
C GLU A 212 -18.48 5.48 5.31
N ILE A 213 -17.49 5.22 6.16
CA ILE A 213 -16.96 6.26 7.06
C ILE A 213 -16.28 7.39 6.27
N GLY A 214 -15.49 7.06 5.25
CA GLY A 214 -14.90 8.06 4.34
C GLY A 214 -15.95 8.90 3.62
N ALA A 215 -17.03 8.28 3.17
CA ALA A 215 -18.14 8.97 2.48
C ALA A 215 -18.80 10.04 3.35
N MET A 216 -18.86 9.88 4.68
CA MET A 216 -19.43 10.86 5.61
C MET A 216 -18.69 12.22 5.59
N ILE A 217 -17.44 12.22 5.17
CA ILE A 217 -16.61 13.42 5.05
C ILE A 217 -16.26 13.79 3.60
N GLY A 218 -16.79 13.04 2.62
CA GLY A 218 -16.47 13.22 1.21
C GLY A 218 -15.05 12.76 0.83
N LEU A 219 -14.46 11.84 1.59
CA LEU A 219 -13.15 11.24 1.33
C LEU A 219 -13.34 9.88 0.65
N PRO A 220 -12.95 9.72 -0.62
CA PRO A 220 -12.94 8.41 -1.25
C PRO A 220 -11.86 7.53 -0.61
N ILE A 221 -12.27 6.40 -0.06
CA ILE A 221 -11.37 5.36 0.45
C ILE A 221 -11.25 4.28 -0.62
N PRO A 222 -10.09 4.13 -1.29
CA PRO A 222 -9.90 3.18 -2.38
C PRO A 222 -9.73 1.74 -1.85
N LEU A 223 -10.82 1.19 -1.33
CA LEU A 223 -10.90 -0.12 -0.72
C LEU A 223 -12.08 -0.89 -1.34
N LEU A 224 -11.86 -2.16 -1.67
CA LEU A 224 -12.88 -3.09 -2.11
C LEU A 224 -13.02 -4.22 -1.09
N PRO A 225 -14.20 -4.40 -0.46
CA PRO A 225 -14.49 -5.62 0.28
C PRO A 225 -14.60 -6.80 -0.68
N LEU A 226 -13.85 -7.87 -0.41
CA LEU A 226 -13.90 -9.13 -1.17
C LEU A 226 -14.16 -10.29 -0.21
N ALA A 227 -15.04 -11.19 -0.61
CA ALA A 227 -15.25 -12.45 0.09
C ALA A 227 -14.23 -13.49 -0.38
N HIS A 228 -13.78 -14.32 0.55
CA HIS A 228 -12.71 -15.30 0.35
C HIS A 228 -13.07 -16.62 1.02
N GLN A 229 -12.85 -17.71 0.30
CA GLN A 229 -13.22 -19.04 0.73
C GLN A 229 -12.29 -19.58 1.83
N TYR A 230 -12.91 -20.09 2.88
CA TYR A 230 -12.23 -20.81 3.95
C TYR A 230 -13.08 -21.98 4.42
N VAL A 231 -12.45 -23.14 4.59
CA VAL A 231 -13.12 -24.34 5.12
C VAL A 231 -12.38 -24.90 6.33
N LYS A 232 -13.12 -25.62 7.17
CA LYS A 232 -12.59 -26.53 8.19
C LYS A 232 -12.97 -27.95 7.83
N THR A 233 -12.03 -28.87 8.01
CA THR A 233 -12.26 -30.30 7.77
C THR A 233 -12.90 -30.96 8.99
N THR A 234 -13.45 -32.16 8.80
CA THR A 234 -13.65 -33.10 9.90
C THR A 234 -12.30 -33.48 10.52
N SER A 235 -12.31 -34.19 11.66
CA SER A 235 -11.07 -34.66 12.31
C SER A 235 -10.19 -35.44 11.34
N VAL A 236 -8.91 -35.07 11.27
CA VAL A 236 -7.87 -35.73 10.45
C VAL A 236 -7.15 -36.76 11.31
N PRO A 237 -7.21 -38.05 11.01
CA PRO A 237 -6.61 -39.10 11.85
C PRO A 237 -5.13 -38.87 12.16
N ALA A 238 -4.36 -38.35 11.21
CA ALA A 238 -2.95 -38.04 11.37
C ALA A 238 -2.66 -36.89 12.36
N LEU A 239 -3.64 -36.03 12.65
CA LEU A 239 -3.54 -34.92 13.60
C LEU A 239 -4.08 -35.29 14.99
N THR A 240 -4.89 -36.34 15.09
CA THR A 240 -5.46 -36.80 16.36
C THR A 240 -4.34 -37.11 17.37
N LYS A 241 -4.45 -36.58 18.58
CA LYS A 241 -3.47 -36.71 19.68
C LYS A 241 -2.17 -35.87 19.51
N ARG A 242 -2.01 -35.10 18.43
CA ARG A 242 -0.86 -34.19 18.28
C ARG A 242 -1.10 -32.88 19.01
N ASN A 243 -2.30 -32.34 18.93
CA ASN A 243 -2.66 -31.02 19.41
C ASN A 243 -3.77 -31.06 20.45
N ASN A 244 -3.92 -29.97 21.19
CA ASN A 244 -5.10 -29.75 22.02
C ASN A 244 -6.32 -29.60 21.08
N PRO A 245 -7.42 -30.36 21.30
CA PRO A 245 -8.64 -30.27 20.49
C PRO A 245 -9.25 -28.86 20.42
N GLU A 246 -9.00 -28.01 21.41
CA GLU A 246 -9.50 -26.63 21.48
C GLU A 246 -8.77 -25.65 20.56
N GLY A 247 -8.06 -26.11 19.53
CA GLY A 247 -7.47 -25.27 18.50
C GLY A 247 -5.94 -25.16 18.52
N GLY A 248 -5.26 -26.12 19.17
CA GLY A 248 -3.80 -26.20 19.13
C GLY A 248 -3.25 -26.44 17.71
N ALA A 249 -1.99 -26.09 17.51
CA ALA A 249 -1.24 -26.39 16.29
C ALA A 249 0.20 -26.69 16.65
N SER A 250 0.81 -27.65 15.97
CA SER A 250 2.20 -28.09 16.17
C SER A 250 3.02 -28.11 14.89
N LEU A 251 2.38 -28.18 13.73
CA LEU A 251 3.03 -28.05 12.43
C LEU A 251 3.10 -26.58 12.00
N PRO A 252 4.11 -26.20 11.19
CA PRO A 252 4.18 -24.87 10.61
C PRO A 252 2.89 -24.51 9.87
N ILE A 253 2.55 -23.22 9.85
CA ILE A 253 1.55 -22.74 8.87
C ILE A 253 2.10 -22.98 7.47
N LEU A 254 1.25 -23.43 6.55
CA LEU A 254 1.69 -23.96 5.27
C LEU A 254 1.11 -23.16 4.11
N ARG A 255 1.92 -22.85 3.11
CA ARG A 255 1.50 -22.29 1.81
C ARG A 255 1.84 -23.22 0.66
N TYR A 256 0.85 -23.43 -0.19
CA TYR A 256 0.95 -24.06 -1.50
C TYR A 256 0.57 -23.00 -2.56
N GLN A 257 1.47 -22.06 -2.79
CA GLN A 257 1.21 -20.85 -3.55
C GLN A 257 0.96 -21.13 -5.06
N ASP A 258 1.56 -22.20 -5.60
CA ASP A 258 1.37 -22.60 -7.00
C ASP A 258 -0.07 -23.04 -7.31
N GLN A 259 -0.87 -23.25 -6.27
CA GLN A 259 -2.29 -23.60 -6.38
C GLN A 259 -3.18 -22.69 -5.51
N ASP A 260 -2.70 -21.50 -5.15
CA ASP A 260 -3.44 -20.49 -4.40
C ASP A 260 -3.99 -20.96 -3.04
N LEU A 261 -3.32 -21.90 -2.40
CA LEU A 261 -3.77 -22.57 -1.18
C LEU A 261 -2.89 -22.23 0.03
N TYR A 262 -3.52 -22.17 1.19
CA TYR A 262 -2.84 -22.12 2.47
C TYR A 262 -3.58 -22.96 3.51
N TYR A 263 -2.81 -23.48 4.50
CA TYR A 263 -3.29 -24.44 5.50
C TYR A 263 -2.83 -24.07 6.90
N ARG A 264 -3.67 -24.38 7.88
CA ARG A 264 -3.32 -24.38 9.30
C ARG A 264 -4.02 -25.49 10.04
N GLU A 265 -3.48 -25.92 11.18
CA GLU A 265 -4.17 -26.81 12.11
C GLU A 265 -5.16 -26.04 13.01
N HIS A 266 -6.28 -26.66 13.31
CA HIS A 266 -7.25 -26.33 14.34
C HIS A 266 -7.45 -27.56 15.25
N GLY A 267 -6.50 -27.83 16.15
CA GLY A 267 -6.50 -29.09 16.88
C GLY A 267 -6.22 -30.25 15.94
N ASP A 268 -7.19 -31.14 15.76
CA ASP A 268 -7.11 -32.28 14.85
C ASP A 268 -7.77 -32.06 13.49
N GLN A 269 -8.13 -30.81 13.17
CA GLN A 269 -8.75 -30.41 11.90
C GLN A 269 -7.78 -29.53 11.09
N TYR A 270 -7.93 -29.52 9.77
CA TYR A 270 -7.33 -28.49 8.92
C TYR A 270 -8.28 -27.33 8.66
N GLY A 271 -7.74 -26.11 8.71
CA GLY A 271 -8.32 -24.94 8.09
C GLY A 271 -7.62 -24.68 6.76
N ILE A 272 -8.37 -24.52 5.68
CA ILE A 272 -7.88 -24.37 4.31
C ILE A 272 -8.48 -23.13 3.69
N GLY A 273 -7.63 -22.21 3.21
CA GLY A 273 -8.07 -21.06 2.42
C GLY A 273 -7.60 -21.16 0.97
N TYR A 274 -8.40 -20.61 0.07
CA TYR A 274 -8.20 -20.73 -1.36
C TYR A 274 -8.42 -19.39 -2.08
N TYR A 275 -7.40 -18.88 -2.78
CA TYR A 275 -7.47 -17.65 -3.57
C TYR A 275 -7.79 -17.88 -5.05
N GLY A 276 -7.68 -19.10 -5.57
CA GLY A 276 -7.92 -19.42 -6.98
C GLY A 276 -9.39 -19.41 -7.42
N HIS A 277 -10.32 -19.01 -6.55
CA HIS A 277 -11.72 -18.83 -6.92
C HIS A 277 -11.95 -17.46 -7.60
N LYS A 278 -13.05 -17.34 -8.34
CA LYS A 278 -13.45 -16.07 -8.93
C LYS A 278 -13.63 -14.99 -7.84
N PRO A 279 -13.08 -13.78 -8.01
CA PRO A 279 -13.27 -12.70 -7.04
C PRO A 279 -14.74 -12.40 -6.75
N MET A 280 -15.08 -12.26 -5.47
CA MET A 280 -16.44 -12.05 -4.98
C MET A 280 -16.53 -10.66 -4.30
N PRO A 281 -16.73 -9.56 -5.07
CA PRO A 281 -16.85 -8.23 -4.50
C PRO A 281 -18.14 -8.08 -3.69
N VAL A 282 -18.05 -7.43 -2.54
CA VAL A 282 -19.15 -7.20 -1.62
C VAL A 282 -19.40 -5.71 -1.47
N VAL A 283 -20.67 -5.31 -1.41
CA VAL A 283 -21.06 -3.95 -1.06
C VAL A 283 -21.31 -3.92 0.45
N ALA A 284 -20.44 -3.28 1.23
CA ALA A 284 -20.52 -3.29 2.69
C ALA A 284 -21.85 -2.74 3.22
N ALA A 285 -22.41 -1.72 2.59
CA ALA A 285 -23.73 -1.17 2.92
C ALA A 285 -24.89 -2.20 2.79
N SER A 286 -24.72 -3.25 1.99
CA SER A 286 -25.75 -4.29 1.83
C SER A 286 -25.77 -5.34 2.96
N LEU A 287 -24.77 -5.33 3.84
CA LEU A 287 -24.65 -6.32 4.93
C LEU A 287 -25.63 -6.04 6.09
N GLY A 288 -26.30 -4.90 6.06
CA GLY A 288 -27.27 -4.51 7.08
C GLY A 288 -26.60 -4.09 8.41
N VAL A 289 -27.41 -4.05 9.46
CA VAL A 289 -26.97 -3.68 10.81
C VAL A 289 -26.32 -4.90 11.48
N THR A 290 -25.20 -4.69 12.16
CA THR A 290 -24.57 -5.74 12.95
C THR A 290 -25.54 -6.22 14.05
N PRO A 291 -25.77 -7.53 14.19
CA PRO A 291 -26.68 -8.07 15.22
C PRO A 291 -26.18 -7.73 16.63
N GLU A 292 -27.13 -7.62 17.59
CA GLU A 292 -26.78 -7.43 19.02
C GLU A 292 -25.92 -8.56 19.59
N LYS A 293 -26.14 -9.78 19.08
CA LYS A 293 -25.33 -10.96 19.41
C LYS A 293 -24.74 -11.51 18.11
N VAL A 294 -23.44 -11.52 18.03
CA VAL A 294 -22.67 -12.08 16.90
C VAL A 294 -22.16 -13.46 17.29
N ASP A 295 -22.31 -14.43 16.41
CA ASP A 295 -21.72 -15.76 16.51
C ASP A 295 -21.32 -16.26 15.12
N HIS A 296 -20.78 -17.48 15.02
CA HIS A 296 -20.29 -18.03 13.76
C HIS A 296 -21.36 -18.19 12.67
N LYS A 297 -22.65 -18.23 13.03
CA LYS A 297 -23.77 -18.34 12.08
C LYS A 297 -24.41 -17.00 11.76
N ASN A 298 -24.19 -16.01 12.60
CA ASN A 298 -24.82 -14.70 12.52
C ASN A 298 -23.75 -13.60 12.59
N MET A 299 -22.81 -13.62 11.65
CA MET A 299 -21.69 -12.67 11.56
C MET A 299 -21.74 -11.93 10.22
N PRO A 300 -21.83 -10.59 10.19
CA PRO A 300 -21.95 -9.83 8.94
C PRO A 300 -20.83 -10.08 7.94
N SER A 301 -19.61 -10.31 8.45
CA SER A 301 -18.43 -10.53 7.62
C SER A 301 -18.26 -11.97 7.13
N ARG A 302 -19.22 -12.87 7.41
CA ARG A 302 -19.16 -14.28 7.04
C ARG A 302 -20.37 -14.62 6.16
N LEU A 303 -20.12 -14.75 4.85
CA LEU A 303 -21.15 -15.08 3.86
C LEU A 303 -21.27 -16.60 3.67
N GLU A 304 -22.38 -17.02 3.06
CA GLU A 304 -22.65 -18.42 2.73
C GLU A 304 -21.53 -19.01 1.85
N PHE A 305 -21.16 -20.26 2.14
CA PHE A 305 -20.10 -20.96 1.44
C PHE A 305 -20.55 -21.43 0.04
N THR A 306 -19.74 -21.18 -0.96
CA THR A 306 -19.94 -21.62 -2.36
C THR A 306 -19.10 -22.87 -2.61
N ARG A 307 -19.64 -24.04 -2.29
CA ARG A 307 -18.92 -25.31 -2.35
C ARG A 307 -18.39 -25.64 -3.76
N GLU A 308 -19.17 -25.35 -4.80
CA GLU A 308 -18.78 -25.62 -6.19
C GLU A 308 -17.49 -24.91 -6.58
N ASP A 309 -17.29 -23.69 -6.11
CA ASP A 309 -16.07 -22.90 -6.37
C ASP A 309 -14.85 -23.44 -5.61
N PHE A 310 -15.07 -24.19 -4.51
CA PHE A 310 -14.01 -24.76 -3.69
C PHE A 310 -13.60 -26.18 -4.10
N GLU A 311 -14.37 -26.88 -4.90
CA GLU A 311 -14.12 -28.28 -5.30
C GLU A 311 -12.73 -28.49 -5.91
N PRO A 312 -12.23 -27.60 -6.80
CA PRO A 312 -10.84 -27.73 -7.31
C PRO A 312 -9.78 -27.68 -6.19
N ALA A 313 -9.97 -26.77 -5.23
CA ALA A 313 -9.07 -26.62 -4.07
C ALA A 313 -9.07 -27.87 -3.18
N TRP A 314 -10.25 -28.49 -3.02
CA TRP A 314 -10.40 -29.70 -2.23
C TRP A 314 -9.63 -30.87 -2.83
N GLU A 315 -9.76 -31.12 -4.11
CA GLU A 315 -9.03 -32.17 -4.84
C GLU A 315 -7.50 -31.91 -4.88
N LEU A 316 -7.10 -30.66 -5.02
CA LEU A 316 -5.67 -30.27 -4.94
C LEU A 316 -5.11 -30.51 -3.54
N SER A 317 -5.90 -30.21 -2.50
CA SER A 317 -5.50 -30.39 -1.11
C SER A 317 -5.29 -31.87 -0.76
N LYS A 318 -6.13 -32.78 -1.26
CA LYS A 318 -5.94 -34.24 -1.11
C LYS A 318 -4.65 -34.72 -1.74
N LYS A 319 -4.35 -34.25 -2.97
CA LYS A 319 -3.10 -34.58 -3.65
C LYS A 319 -1.87 -34.08 -2.92
N PHE A 320 -1.94 -32.88 -2.31
CA PHE A 320 -0.84 -32.25 -1.60
C PHE A 320 -0.65 -32.81 -0.19
N LEU A 321 -1.74 -33.13 0.49
CA LEU A 321 -1.82 -33.71 1.83
C LEU A 321 -2.61 -35.02 1.79
N PRO A 322 -2.00 -36.18 1.49
CA PRO A 322 -2.72 -37.45 1.35
C PRO A 322 -3.48 -37.90 2.60
N CYS A 323 -3.14 -37.36 3.78
CA CYS A 323 -3.89 -37.59 5.00
C CYS A 323 -5.34 -37.03 4.95
N MET A 324 -5.68 -36.29 3.91
CA MET A 324 -7.02 -35.71 3.67
C MET A 324 -7.96 -36.62 2.89
N ASP A 325 -7.52 -37.80 2.40
CA ASP A 325 -8.35 -38.68 1.56
C ASP A 325 -9.61 -39.20 2.29
N GLU A 326 -9.52 -39.35 3.62
CA GLU A 326 -10.59 -39.91 4.47
C GLU A 326 -11.42 -38.85 5.21
N VAL A 327 -11.20 -37.54 4.91
CA VAL A 327 -11.88 -36.46 5.61
C VAL A 327 -12.85 -35.69 4.68
N GLU A 328 -13.76 -34.95 5.28
CA GLU A 328 -14.73 -34.13 4.60
C GLU A 328 -14.68 -32.68 5.09
N ILE A 329 -15.37 -31.78 4.38
CA ILE A 329 -15.59 -30.41 4.83
C ILE A 329 -16.68 -30.42 5.90
N GLU A 330 -16.34 -30.02 7.12
CA GLU A 330 -17.29 -29.88 8.22
C GLU A 330 -17.99 -28.52 8.22
N ASP A 331 -17.22 -27.45 7.97
CA ASP A 331 -17.69 -26.07 7.94
C ASP A 331 -16.99 -25.30 6.84
N GLY A 332 -17.71 -24.38 6.19
CA GLY A 332 -17.16 -23.51 5.16
C GLY A 332 -17.88 -22.17 5.13
N PHE A 333 -17.17 -21.14 4.70
CA PHE A 333 -17.72 -19.81 4.55
C PHE A 333 -16.90 -18.96 3.56
N ASN A 334 -17.52 -17.86 3.12
CA ASN A 334 -16.87 -16.81 2.35
C ASN A 334 -16.67 -15.62 3.29
N GLY A 335 -15.44 -15.44 3.81
CA GLY A 335 -15.10 -14.38 4.78
C GLY A 335 -14.73 -13.08 4.10
N ILE A 336 -15.30 -11.96 4.55
CA ILE A 336 -15.03 -10.65 3.94
C ILE A 336 -13.77 -10.02 4.52
N PHE A 337 -12.90 -9.50 3.66
CA PHE A 337 -11.77 -8.65 4.01
C PHE A 337 -11.46 -7.63 2.90
N SER A 338 -10.48 -6.76 3.11
CA SER A 338 -10.27 -5.57 2.28
C SER A 338 -9.12 -5.74 1.32
N PHE A 339 -9.32 -5.29 0.07
CA PHE A 339 -8.31 -5.10 -0.96
C PHE A 339 -8.24 -3.65 -1.42
N THR A 340 -7.09 -3.25 -1.95
CA THR A 340 -6.83 -1.91 -2.49
C THR A 340 -6.25 -2.02 -3.90
N PRO A 341 -6.21 -0.94 -4.68
CA PRO A 341 -5.69 -0.96 -6.05
C PRO A 341 -4.25 -1.44 -6.21
N ASP A 342 -3.43 -1.35 -5.17
CA ASP A 342 -2.02 -1.77 -5.18
C ASP A 342 -1.70 -2.84 -4.11
N GLY A 343 -2.71 -3.35 -3.41
CA GLY A 343 -2.56 -4.35 -2.36
C GLY A 343 -2.01 -3.81 -1.02
N GLY A 344 -1.65 -2.54 -0.93
CA GLY A 344 -1.15 -1.91 0.29
C GLY A 344 -2.26 -1.41 1.21
N SER A 345 -1.99 -1.31 2.52
CA SER A 345 -2.91 -0.70 3.48
C SER A 345 -3.07 0.82 3.22
N LEU A 346 -4.07 1.42 3.83
CA LEU A 346 -4.40 2.84 3.72
C LEU A 346 -4.16 3.51 5.07
N VAL A 347 -3.09 4.29 5.19
CA VAL A 347 -2.68 4.94 6.45
C VAL A 347 -2.36 6.41 6.18
N GLY A 348 -3.01 7.31 6.89
CA GLY A 348 -2.71 8.74 6.76
C GLY A 348 -3.84 9.65 7.20
N HIS A 349 -3.59 10.95 7.11
CA HIS A 349 -4.59 11.97 7.43
C HIS A 349 -5.48 12.26 6.22
N ALA A 350 -6.73 12.60 6.47
CA ALA A 350 -7.64 13.08 5.44
C ALA A 350 -7.18 14.47 4.93
N PRO A 351 -7.03 14.67 3.61
CA PRO A 351 -6.57 15.93 3.06
C PRO A 351 -7.60 17.06 3.17
N ASN A 352 -8.87 16.72 3.36
CA ASN A 352 -10.01 17.61 3.38
C ASN A 352 -10.59 17.88 4.78
N LEU A 353 -10.06 17.23 5.84
CA LEU A 353 -10.57 17.41 7.19
C LEU A 353 -9.44 17.21 8.22
N GLU A 354 -8.99 18.27 8.85
CA GLU A 354 -7.96 18.20 9.88
C GLU A 354 -8.47 17.44 11.10
N GLY A 355 -7.59 16.62 11.70
CA GLY A 355 -7.92 15.75 12.83
C GLY A 355 -8.57 14.41 12.44
N PHE A 356 -8.84 14.14 11.15
CA PHE A 356 -9.33 12.84 10.72
C PHE A 356 -8.21 11.99 10.11
N TYR A 357 -8.04 10.78 10.64
CA TYR A 357 -7.01 9.81 10.23
C TYR A 357 -7.64 8.49 9.80
N VAL A 358 -6.97 7.79 8.90
CA VAL A 358 -7.39 6.50 8.34
C VAL A 358 -6.33 5.44 8.63
N ALA A 359 -6.78 4.26 9.05
CA ALA A 359 -5.98 3.03 9.17
C ALA A 359 -6.85 1.85 8.71
N GLU A 360 -7.03 1.75 7.38
CA GLU A 360 -7.94 0.80 6.74
C GLU A 360 -7.19 -0.18 5.82
N ALA A 361 -7.88 -1.21 5.35
CA ALA A 361 -7.31 -2.29 4.54
C ALA A 361 -6.11 -2.97 5.23
N VAL A 362 -6.22 -3.15 6.55
CA VAL A 362 -5.17 -3.71 7.39
C VAL A 362 -5.52 -5.14 7.77
N TRP A 363 -4.66 -6.07 7.38
CA TRP A 363 -4.79 -7.48 7.77
C TRP A 363 -4.18 -7.74 9.15
N VAL A 364 -4.61 -8.83 9.81
CA VAL A 364 -4.09 -9.22 11.14
C VAL A 364 -2.57 -9.21 11.19
N THR A 365 -1.92 -9.72 10.15
CA THR A 365 -0.47 -9.78 10.00
C THR A 365 0.24 -8.43 10.23
N HIS A 366 -0.38 -7.32 9.85
CA HIS A 366 0.25 -5.99 9.87
C HIS A 366 -0.33 -5.07 10.97
N SER A 367 -1.35 -5.55 11.70
CA SER A 367 -2.22 -4.71 12.53
C SER A 367 -1.49 -3.91 13.61
N ALA A 368 -0.63 -4.54 14.40
CA ALA A 368 0.09 -3.85 15.47
C ALA A 368 1.19 -2.91 14.93
N GLY A 369 1.85 -3.31 13.84
CA GLY A 369 2.86 -2.47 13.19
C GLY A 369 2.27 -1.17 12.63
N ILE A 370 1.12 -1.26 11.96
CA ILE A 370 0.38 -0.09 11.46
C ILE A 370 -0.14 0.75 12.62
N ALA A 371 -0.71 0.13 13.64
CA ALA A 371 -1.19 0.86 14.83
C ALA A 371 -0.06 1.65 15.53
N ARG A 372 1.12 1.07 15.63
CA ARG A 372 2.33 1.76 16.11
C ARG A 372 2.66 2.96 15.24
N ALA A 373 2.68 2.79 13.92
CA ALA A 373 2.98 3.88 12.99
C ALA A 373 1.97 5.02 13.10
N VAL A 374 0.66 4.72 13.19
CA VAL A 374 -0.40 5.70 13.42
C VAL A 374 -0.19 6.45 14.72
N ALA A 375 0.07 5.75 15.82
CA ALA A 375 0.31 6.36 17.12
C ALA A 375 1.58 7.24 17.13
N GLU A 376 2.65 6.81 16.43
CA GLU A 376 3.87 7.61 16.23
C GLU A 376 3.56 8.90 15.46
N VAL A 377 2.82 8.83 14.36
CA VAL A 377 2.42 10.02 13.59
C VAL A 377 1.58 10.97 14.42
N LEU A 378 0.59 10.47 15.15
CA LEU A 378 -0.30 11.30 15.99
C LEU A 378 0.45 11.98 17.12
N THR A 379 1.37 11.29 17.78
CA THR A 379 2.05 11.80 18.99
C THR A 379 3.34 12.55 18.69
N THR A 380 3.99 12.27 17.57
CA THR A 380 5.32 12.81 17.25
C THR A 380 5.43 13.44 15.87
N GLY A 381 4.38 13.37 15.05
CA GLY A 381 4.34 13.91 13.69
C GLY A 381 4.95 13.01 12.61
N LYS A 382 5.62 11.90 12.97
CA LYS A 382 6.21 10.97 11.99
C LYS A 382 6.31 9.55 12.54
N SER A 383 6.29 8.57 11.65
CA SER A 383 6.62 7.18 11.96
C SER A 383 8.14 6.91 11.82
N GLN A 384 8.64 5.91 12.55
CA GLN A 384 10.00 5.39 12.38
C GLN A 384 10.14 4.51 11.13
N ILE A 385 9.02 3.96 10.63
CA ILE A 385 8.95 3.18 9.40
C ILE A 385 8.48 4.11 8.28
N ASP A 386 9.10 4.00 7.11
CA ASP A 386 8.63 4.71 5.91
C ASP A 386 7.21 4.25 5.54
N LEU A 387 6.27 5.20 5.47
CA LEU A 387 4.87 4.96 5.17
C LEU A 387 4.52 5.14 3.68
N GLY A 388 5.48 5.47 2.81
CA GLY A 388 5.21 5.77 1.40
C GLY A 388 4.40 4.69 0.68
N ALA A 389 4.66 3.41 0.99
CA ALA A 389 3.93 2.28 0.40
C ALA A 389 2.48 2.11 0.90
N VAL A 390 2.09 2.79 1.98
CA VAL A 390 0.77 2.70 2.61
C VAL A 390 0.09 4.06 2.79
N GLU A 391 0.73 5.14 2.33
CA GLU A 391 0.21 6.51 2.45
C GLU A 391 -1.17 6.63 1.80
N LEU A 392 -2.17 7.11 2.54
CA LEU A 392 -3.54 7.26 2.09
C LEU A 392 -3.65 8.07 0.78
N ASN A 393 -2.85 9.12 0.68
CA ASN A 393 -2.91 10.11 -0.41
C ASN A 393 -2.01 9.76 -1.62
N ARG A 394 -1.58 8.50 -1.74
CA ARG A 394 -0.68 8.07 -2.83
C ARG A 394 -1.35 7.87 -4.19
N PHE A 395 -2.67 7.81 -4.21
CA PHE A 395 -3.44 7.52 -5.42
C PHE A 395 -3.76 8.80 -6.21
N GLU A 396 -3.71 8.69 -7.53
CA GLU A 396 -4.22 9.71 -8.44
C GLU A 396 -5.76 9.76 -8.39
N GLU A 397 -6.36 10.90 -8.69
CA GLU A 397 -7.81 11.08 -8.65
C GLU A 397 -8.59 10.03 -9.45
N VAL A 398 -8.10 9.68 -10.66
CA VAL A 398 -8.70 8.64 -11.49
C VAL A 398 -8.64 7.25 -10.83
N GLN A 399 -7.63 6.99 -10.02
CA GLN A 399 -7.46 5.73 -9.30
C GLN A 399 -8.39 5.61 -8.08
N LEU A 400 -9.03 6.70 -7.67
CA LEU A 400 -10.01 6.72 -6.59
C LEU A 400 -11.44 6.44 -7.10
N THR A 401 -11.64 6.30 -8.42
CA THR A 401 -12.94 5.95 -8.99
C THR A 401 -13.33 4.51 -8.64
N SER A 402 -14.61 4.28 -8.36
CA SER A 402 -15.11 2.97 -7.93
C SER A 402 -14.84 1.86 -8.95
N SER A 403 -14.88 2.17 -10.25
CA SER A 403 -14.55 1.21 -11.32
C SER A 403 -13.07 0.82 -11.30
N TYR A 404 -12.15 1.79 -11.16
CA TYR A 404 -10.72 1.50 -11.06
C TYR A 404 -10.41 0.68 -9.80
N VAL A 405 -10.92 1.11 -8.63
CA VAL A 405 -10.73 0.39 -7.37
C VAL A 405 -11.23 -1.05 -7.47
N LYS A 406 -12.42 -1.25 -8.03
CA LYS A 406 -12.99 -2.59 -8.20
C LYS A 406 -12.13 -3.48 -9.09
N GLU A 407 -11.78 -3.01 -10.27
CA GLU A 407 -11.06 -3.80 -11.27
C GLU A 407 -9.65 -4.16 -10.78
N THR A 408 -8.91 -3.19 -10.27
CA THR A 408 -7.54 -3.40 -9.80
C THR A 408 -7.46 -4.20 -8.50
N SER A 409 -8.40 -4.01 -7.58
CA SER A 409 -8.44 -4.80 -6.34
C SER A 409 -8.81 -6.26 -6.60
N MET A 410 -9.70 -6.53 -7.57
CA MET A 410 -10.02 -7.89 -8.00
C MET A 410 -8.81 -8.57 -8.68
N GLN A 411 -8.03 -7.82 -9.47
CA GLN A 411 -6.80 -8.33 -10.05
C GLN A 411 -5.76 -8.66 -8.96
N ASN A 412 -5.57 -7.78 -7.98
CA ASN A 412 -4.66 -8.04 -6.86
C ASN A 412 -5.09 -9.26 -6.02
N PHE A 413 -6.40 -9.55 -5.94
CA PHE A 413 -6.88 -10.76 -5.30
C PHE A 413 -6.43 -12.02 -6.04
N VAL A 414 -6.58 -12.04 -7.37
CA VAL A 414 -6.17 -13.17 -8.19
C VAL A 414 -4.65 -13.37 -8.18
N GLU A 415 -3.89 -12.28 -8.18
CA GLU A 415 -2.43 -12.28 -8.27
C GLU A 415 -1.72 -12.44 -6.90
N ILE A 416 -2.48 -12.72 -5.81
CA ILE A 416 -1.93 -12.69 -4.43
C ILE A 416 -0.72 -13.61 -4.24
N TYR A 417 -0.67 -14.72 -4.96
CA TYR A 417 0.41 -15.71 -4.92
C TYR A 417 1.20 -15.83 -6.23
N ASP A 418 0.91 -14.99 -7.21
CA ASP A 418 1.62 -15.02 -8.49
C ASP A 418 3.09 -14.62 -8.36
N ILE A 419 3.90 -15.18 -9.23
CA ILE A 419 5.30 -14.77 -9.40
C ILE A 419 5.32 -13.53 -10.29
N MET A 420 5.42 -12.36 -9.66
CA MET A 420 5.50 -11.10 -10.40
C MET A 420 6.88 -10.91 -11.03
N HIS A 421 6.91 -10.53 -12.30
CA HIS A 421 8.13 -10.31 -13.06
C HIS A 421 8.50 -8.81 -13.13
N PRO A 422 9.79 -8.46 -13.19
CA PRO A 422 10.20 -7.09 -13.48
C PRO A 422 9.61 -6.61 -14.81
N LEU A 423 9.10 -5.36 -14.83
CA LEU A 423 8.50 -4.75 -16.01
C LEU A 423 7.25 -5.46 -16.54
N GLN A 424 6.61 -6.30 -15.74
CA GLN A 424 5.32 -6.90 -16.08
C GLN A 424 4.26 -5.81 -16.22
N PRO A 425 3.59 -5.69 -17.38
CA PRO A 425 2.55 -4.70 -17.55
C PRO A 425 1.27 -5.13 -16.82
N ARG A 426 0.55 -4.17 -16.26
CA ARG A 426 -0.82 -4.41 -15.83
C ARG A 426 -1.69 -4.77 -17.04
N GLU A 427 -2.54 -5.77 -16.91
CA GLU A 427 -3.43 -6.18 -18.00
C GLU A 427 -4.62 -5.24 -18.14
N SER A 428 -5.23 -4.85 -17.02
CA SER A 428 -6.41 -3.99 -16.94
C SER A 428 -6.46 -3.24 -15.60
N PRO A 429 -7.03 -2.01 -15.55
CA PRO A 429 -7.48 -1.18 -16.69
C PRO A 429 -6.31 -0.55 -17.45
N ARG A 430 -6.50 -0.33 -18.74
CA ARG A 430 -5.47 0.27 -19.61
C ARG A 430 -6.02 1.50 -20.35
N ASN A 431 -5.13 2.38 -20.80
CA ASN A 431 -5.43 3.56 -21.61
C ASN A 431 -6.36 4.58 -20.91
N LEU A 432 -6.37 4.64 -19.57
CA LEU A 432 -7.18 5.61 -18.84
C LEU A 432 -6.64 7.03 -18.97
N ARG A 433 -5.32 7.18 -18.90
CA ARG A 433 -4.62 8.44 -19.15
C ARG A 433 -3.54 8.22 -20.20
N VAL A 434 -3.62 8.95 -21.27
CA VAL A 434 -2.67 8.89 -22.38
C VAL A 434 -2.15 10.29 -22.71
N SER A 435 -0.88 10.36 -23.11
CA SER A 435 -0.32 11.63 -23.57
C SER A 435 -0.82 11.98 -24.98
N PRO A 436 -0.72 13.25 -25.42
CA PRO A 436 -1.03 13.63 -26.80
C PRO A 436 -0.18 12.88 -27.85
N PHE A 437 0.93 12.28 -27.43
CA PHE A 437 1.86 11.56 -28.30
C PHE A 437 1.58 10.06 -28.39
N HIS A 438 0.60 9.54 -27.65
CA HIS A 438 0.35 8.12 -27.49
C HIS A 438 0.09 7.38 -28.83
N ALA A 439 -0.70 7.98 -29.73
CA ALA A 439 -0.95 7.37 -31.05
C ALA A 439 0.37 7.17 -31.82
N ARG A 440 1.23 8.20 -31.86
CA ARG A 440 2.54 8.13 -32.49
C ARG A 440 3.48 7.14 -31.82
N GLN A 441 3.42 7.04 -30.50
CA GLN A 441 4.21 6.07 -29.73
C GLN A 441 3.79 4.63 -30.07
N LYS A 442 2.48 4.38 -30.23
CA LYS A 442 1.96 3.07 -30.69
C LYS A 442 2.45 2.71 -32.09
N GLU A 443 2.43 3.65 -33.03
CA GLU A 443 2.97 3.46 -34.38
C GLU A 443 4.46 3.08 -34.37
N LEU A 444 5.22 3.61 -33.43
CA LEU A 444 6.63 3.31 -33.23
C LEU A 444 6.87 2.00 -32.45
N GLY A 445 5.81 1.29 -32.08
CA GLY A 445 5.88 0.04 -31.33
C GLY A 445 6.35 0.24 -29.89
N ALA A 446 5.82 1.24 -29.19
CA ALA A 446 6.15 1.46 -27.79
C ALA A 446 5.67 0.31 -26.91
N TYR A 447 6.53 -0.14 -26.01
CA TYR A 447 6.16 -0.99 -24.89
C TYR A 447 5.72 -0.10 -23.74
N PHE A 448 4.45 -0.24 -23.31
CA PHE A 448 3.87 0.61 -22.28
C PHE A 448 3.77 -0.10 -20.95
N LEU A 449 4.11 0.64 -19.89
CA LEU A 449 3.79 0.30 -18.50
C LEU A 449 2.79 1.30 -17.94
N GLU A 450 1.78 0.82 -17.22
CA GLU A 450 0.87 1.69 -16.49
C GLU A 450 1.55 2.20 -15.21
N GLY A 451 1.40 3.49 -14.91
CA GLY A 451 1.85 4.08 -13.66
C GLY A 451 1.09 5.37 -13.35
N GLY A 452 0.35 5.39 -12.22
CA GLY A 452 -0.57 6.49 -11.89
C GLY A 452 -1.70 6.65 -12.90
N ALA A 453 -2.18 5.52 -13.44
CA ALA A 453 -3.15 5.41 -14.53
C ALA A 453 -2.68 5.98 -15.89
N TRP A 454 -1.44 6.43 -16.01
CA TRP A 454 -0.83 6.85 -17.26
C TRP A 454 -0.20 5.68 -18.01
N GLU A 455 -0.38 5.66 -19.35
CA GLU A 455 0.43 4.82 -20.24
C GLU A 455 1.80 5.48 -20.44
N ARG A 456 2.86 4.84 -19.93
CA ARG A 456 4.24 5.34 -19.99
C ARG A 456 5.06 4.48 -20.94
N PRO A 457 5.60 5.02 -22.06
CA PRO A 457 6.46 4.27 -22.95
C PRO A 457 7.80 3.96 -22.26
N TYR A 458 8.21 2.70 -22.32
CA TYR A 458 9.45 2.23 -21.70
C TYR A 458 10.57 2.05 -22.71
N TRP A 459 10.28 1.48 -23.89
CA TRP A 459 11.17 1.36 -25.04
C TRP A 459 10.32 1.27 -26.33
N PHE A 460 10.98 1.46 -27.51
CA PHE A 460 10.29 1.50 -28.81
C PHE A 460 10.85 0.49 -29.80
N GLN A 461 10.02 -0.39 -30.34
CA GLN A 461 10.40 -1.42 -31.33
C GLN A 461 11.10 -0.81 -32.56
N ALA A 462 10.70 0.38 -32.98
CA ALA A 462 11.35 1.12 -34.09
C ALA A 462 12.86 1.33 -33.89
N ASN A 463 13.35 1.23 -32.65
CA ASN A 463 14.76 1.39 -32.28
C ASN A 463 15.54 0.06 -32.23
N GLU A 464 14.93 -1.10 -32.54
CA GLU A 464 15.59 -2.41 -32.53
C GLU A 464 16.89 -2.45 -33.34
N LYS A 465 16.94 -1.75 -34.48
CA LYS A 465 18.14 -1.63 -35.33
C LYS A 465 19.36 -1.09 -34.57
N LEU A 466 19.17 -0.27 -33.53
CA LEU A 466 20.26 0.31 -32.74
C LEU A 466 20.97 -0.73 -31.85
N VAL A 467 20.32 -1.87 -31.57
CA VAL A 467 20.92 -2.94 -30.75
C VAL A 467 22.14 -3.55 -31.44
N LYS A 468 22.16 -3.60 -32.80
CA LYS A 468 23.28 -4.12 -33.57
C LYS A 468 24.53 -3.24 -33.45
N ASP A 469 24.36 -1.94 -33.26
CA ASP A 469 25.42 -0.95 -33.15
C ASP A 469 25.87 -0.74 -31.70
N LEU A 470 25.29 -1.45 -30.72
CA LEU A 470 25.59 -1.29 -29.31
C LEU A 470 27.02 -1.77 -28.99
N PRO A 471 27.92 -0.91 -28.46
CA PRO A 471 29.23 -1.32 -28.05
C PRO A 471 29.21 -2.42 -26.99
N GLU A 472 30.23 -3.24 -26.93
CA GLU A 472 30.27 -4.42 -26.01
C GLU A 472 30.04 -4.05 -24.54
N GLU A 473 30.63 -2.93 -24.11
CA GLU A 473 30.50 -2.41 -22.72
C GLU A 473 29.07 -1.93 -22.38
N TRP A 474 28.22 -1.72 -23.39
CA TRP A 474 26.82 -1.34 -23.23
C TRP A 474 25.84 -2.50 -23.42
N LYS A 475 26.33 -3.65 -23.87
CA LYS A 475 25.48 -4.83 -24.01
C LYS A 475 25.01 -5.28 -22.63
N PRO A 476 23.70 -5.51 -22.47
CA PRO A 476 23.20 -6.03 -21.20
C PRO A 476 23.77 -7.42 -20.92
N LYS A 477 24.04 -7.69 -19.64
CA LYS A 477 24.44 -9.02 -19.17
C LYS A 477 23.29 -10.01 -19.35
N ASP A 478 23.64 -11.28 -19.47
CA ASP A 478 22.64 -12.36 -19.47
C ASP A 478 21.76 -12.27 -18.22
N ARG A 479 20.49 -12.53 -18.42
CA ARG A 479 19.46 -12.50 -17.40
C ARG A 479 18.86 -13.88 -17.22
N ASP A 480 18.43 -14.17 -15.99
CA ASP A 480 17.65 -15.36 -15.69
C ASP A 480 16.24 -15.29 -16.33
N ALA A 481 15.53 -16.40 -16.34
CA ALA A 481 14.19 -16.49 -16.93
C ALA A 481 13.18 -15.51 -16.28
N TRP A 482 13.32 -15.24 -14.99
CA TRP A 482 12.45 -14.32 -14.28
C TRP A 482 12.68 -12.86 -14.68
N SER A 483 13.93 -12.41 -14.74
CA SER A 483 14.27 -11.01 -15.03
C SER A 483 14.31 -10.68 -16.52
N SER A 484 14.30 -11.69 -17.40
CA SER A 484 14.31 -11.52 -18.86
C SER A 484 12.93 -11.46 -19.50
N ARG A 485 11.87 -11.93 -18.84
CA ARG A 485 10.55 -12.16 -19.43
C ARG A 485 9.95 -10.95 -20.15
N TYR A 486 10.07 -9.76 -19.57
CA TYR A 486 9.56 -8.49 -20.11
C TYR A 486 10.67 -7.49 -20.44
N TYR A 487 11.90 -7.93 -20.43
CA TYR A 487 13.07 -7.10 -20.74
C TYR A 487 13.32 -7.04 -22.25
N SER A 488 13.80 -5.88 -22.72
CA SER A 488 14.28 -5.71 -24.10
C SER A 488 15.67 -5.04 -24.12
N PRO A 489 16.63 -5.54 -24.92
CA PRO A 489 17.94 -4.88 -25.12
C PRO A 489 17.81 -3.51 -25.80
N ILE A 490 16.66 -3.21 -26.40
CA ILE A 490 16.36 -1.90 -27.00
C ILE A 490 16.51 -0.78 -25.98
N ALA A 491 16.08 -1.00 -24.72
CA ALA A 491 16.23 -0.02 -23.66
C ALA A 491 17.69 0.39 -23.42
N ALA A 492 18.64 -0.55 -23.48
CA ALA A 492 20.07 -0.27 -23.38
C ALA A 492 20.58 0.52 -24.59
N ALA A 493 20.12 0.20 -25.80
CA ALA A 493 20.48 0.93 -27.01
C ALA A 493 19.94 2.37 -27.02
N GLU A 494 18.73 2.58 -26.53
CA GLU A 494 18.16 3.94 -26.34
C GLU A 494 18.93 4.74 -25.29
N ALA A 495 19.31 4.12 -24.17
CA ALA A 495 20.17 4.76 -23.16
C ALA A 495 21.54 5.14 -23.74
N TRP A 496 22.17 4.25 -24.51
CA TRP A 496 23.43 4.54 -25.20
C TRP A 496 23.29 5.73 -26.17
N LYS A 497 22.23 5.77 -26.99
CA LYS A 497 21.96 6.90 -27.90
C LYS A 497 21.71 8.20 -27.15
N THR A 498 21.04 8.15 -26.01
CA THR A 498 20.87 9.32 -25.13
C THR A 498 22.23 9.89 -24.71
N ARG A 499 23.17 9.04 -24.32
CA ARG A 499 24.52 9.46 -23.85
C ARG A 499 25.44 9.93 -24.96
N THR A 500 25.32 9.41 -26.17
CA THR A 500 26.26 9.64 -27.26
C THR A 500 25.72 10.53 -28.37
N ALA A 501 24.43 10.72 -28.48
CA ALA A 501 23.78 11.53 -29.51
C ALA A 501 22.64 12.38 -28.93
N ALA A 502 21.41 11.95 -29.09
CA ALA A 502 20.21 12.61 -28.54
C ALA A 502 19.07 11.62 -28.46
N ALA A 503 18.20 11.80 -27.47
CA ALA A 503 16.92 11.12 -27.35
C ALA A 503 15.82 12.06 -26.86
N MET A 504 14.58 11.71 -27.19
CA MET A 504 13.39 12.42 -26.80
C MET A 504 12.53 11.52 -25.93
N TYR A 505 12.05 12.05 -24.79
CA TYR A 505 11.25 11.35 -23.81
C TYR A 505 9.92 12.05 -23.59
N ASP A 506 8.84 11.28 -23.56
CA ASP A 506 7.54 11.77 -23.13
C ASP A 506 7.49 11.82 -21.61
N MET A 507 7.57 13.03 -21.06
CA MET A 507 7.50 13.31 -19.63
C MET A 507 6.14 13.85 -19.21
N THR A 508 5.14 13.79 -20.08
CA THR A 508 3.77 14.27 -19.81
C THR A 508 3.17 13.65 -18.55
N PRO A 509 3.41 12.37 -18.22
CA PRO A 509 2.90 11.78 -16.98
C PRO A 509 3.53 12.31 -15.68
N LEU A 510 4.66 13.01 -15.73
CA LEU A 510 5.30 13.55 -14.53
C LEU A 510 4.54 14.77 -14.02
N ARG A 511 4.26 14.78 -12.72
CA ARG A 511 3.43 15.81 -12.10
C ARG A 511 4.04 17.20 -12.19
N ARG A 512 3.22 18.16 -12.61
CA ARG A 512 3.56 19.58 -12.69
C ARG A 512 2.51 20.41 -11.98
N LEU A 513 2.96 21.20 -11.00
CA LEU A 513 2.11 22.14 -10.28
C LEU A 513 2.44 23.56 -10.71
N GLU A 514 1.44 24.40 -10.78
CA GLU A 514 1.56 25.84 -10.86
C GLU A 514 1.24 26.43 -9.48
N VAL A 515 2.16 27.24 -8.95
CA VAL A 515 1.98 27.94 -7.67
C VAL A 515 1.99 29.44 -7.98
N TYR A 516 0.88 30.10 -7.64
CA TYR A 516 0.66 31.51 -7.98
C TYR A 516 0.10 32.29 -6.80
N GLY A 517 0.56 33.53 -6.63
CA GLY A 517 0.06 34.48 -5.66
C GLY A 517 1.17 35.16 -4.84
N PRO A 518 0.80 36.18 -4.04
CA PRO A 518 1.76 36.97 -3.26
C PRO A 518 2.56 36.13 -2.24
N GLY A 519 2.00 35.02 -1.75
CA GLY A 519 2.64 34.11 -0.81
C GLY A 519 3.45 33.00 -1.47
N ALA A 520 3.49 32.90 -2.80
CA ALA A 520 4.12 31.76 -3.49
C ALA A 520 5.62 31.58 -3.18
N VAL A 521 6.38 32.69 -3.13
CA VAL A 521 7.82 32.66 -2.77
C VAL A 521 7.99 32.15 -1.35
N ASP A 522 7.21 32.71 -0.39
CA ASP A 522 7.33 32.36 1.03
C ASP A 522 6.98 30.88 1.27
N LEU A 523 5.89 30.40 0.67
CA LEU A 523 5.51 28.99 0.74
C LEU A 523 6.60 28.06 0.22
N LEU A 524 7.05 28.30 -1.01
CA LEU A 524 8.04 27.42 -1.63
C LEU A 524 9.39 27.50 -0.92
N GLN A 525 9.79 28.66 -0.39
CA GLN A 525 11.01 28.81 0.40
C GLN A 525 10.91 28.13 1.76
N ARG A 526 9.73 28.16 2.40
CA ARG A 526 9.46 27.50 3.68
C ARG A 526 9.71 25.99 3.63
N VAL A 527 9.29 25.33 2.55
CA VAL A 527 9.39 23.87 2.39
C VAL A 527 10.68 23.40 1.71
N SER A 528 11.44 24.32 1.09
CA SER A 528 12.63 23.98 0.27
C SER A 528 13.93 24.22 1.01
N THR A 529 14.90 23.32 0.82
CA THR A 529 16.28 23.49 1.33
C THR A 529 17.11 24.47 0.50
N GLY A 530 16.80 24.60 -0.80
CA GLY A 530 17.49 25.49 -1.71
C GLY A 530 16.83 26.87 -1.78
N ASP A 531 17.58 27.89 -2.21
CA ASP A 531 17.05 29.22 -2.48
C ASP A 531 16.18 29.21 -3.73
N VAL A 532 14.87 29.33 -3.57
CA VAL A 532 13.86 29.45 -4.63
C VAL A 532 13.45 30.89 -4.89
N GLY A 533 13.88 31.84 -4.05
CA GLY A 533 13.60 33.27 -4.17
C GLY A 533 14.45 34.00 -5.23
N LYS A 534 15.27 33.30 -6.01
CA LYS A 534 16.07 33.85 -7.11
C LYS A 534 15.19 34.58 -8.14
N LYS A 535 15.81 35.46 -8.94
CA LYS A 535 15.11 36.23 -9.98
C LYS A 535 14.31 35.35 -10.95
N PRO A 536 13.19 35.84 -11.52
CA PRO A 536 12.48 35.16 -12.60
C PRO A 536 13.41 34.61 -13.68
N GLY A 537 13.07 33.46 -14.22
CA GLY A 537 13.91 32.68 -15.13
C GLY A 537 14.91 31.75 -14.44
N ALA A 538 14.96 31.70 -13.10
CA ALA A 538 15.77 30.74 -12.37
C ALA A 538 15.04 29.40 -12.20
N VAL A 539 15.80 28.31 -12.26
CA VAL A 539 15.34 26.97 -11.89
C VAL A 539 16.19 26.48 -10.72
N THR A 540 15.58 25.85 -9.74
CA THR A 540 16.24 25.30 -8.56
C THR A 540 15.78 23.85 -8.36
N TYR A 541 16.71 22.89 -8.41
CA TYR A 541 16.48 21.55 -7.90
C TYR A 541 16.69 21.58 -6.40
N THR A 542 15.74 21.07 -5.63
CA THR A 542 15.73 21.19 -4.17
C THR A 542 14.98 20.02 -3.51
N LEU A 543 15.19 19.85 -2.21
CA LEU A 543 14.45 18.91 -1.39
C LEU A 543 13.38 19.64 -0.59
N TRP A 544 12.20 19.05 -0.49
CA TRP A 544 11.22 19.41 0.51
C TRP A 544 11.40 18.55 1.76
N LEU A 545 11.35 19.19 2.91
CA LEU A 545 11.57 18.54 4.20
C LEU A 545 10.34 18.67 5.10
N ASP A 546 10.23 17.75 6.06
CA ASP A 546 9.39 17.92 7.24
C ASP A 546 10.10 18.79 8.30
N ASP A 547 9.38 19.17 9.36
CA ASP A 547 9.89 20.02 10.45
C ASP A 547 11.11 19.42 11.20
N ARG A 548 11.45 18.17 10.95
CA ARG A 548 12.59 17.47 11.58
C ARG A 548 13.72 17.16 10.60
N GLY A 549 13.63 17.68 9.38
CA GLY A 549 14.62 17.48 8.33
C GLY A 549 14.48 16.14 7.57
N GLY A 550 13.38 15.40 7.72
CA GLY A 550 13.07 14.24 6.91
C GLY A 550 12.71 14.67 5.48
N ILE A 551 13.24 13.96 4.47
CA ILE A 551 12.95 14.24 3.06
C ILE A 551 11.52 13.80 2.74
N LYS A 552 10.69 14.75 2.30
CA LYS A 552 9.36 14.52 1.78
C LYS A 552 9.37 14.23 0.29
N SER A 553 10.09 15.06 -0.47
CA SER A 553 10.18 14.94 -1.92
C SER A 553 11.42 15.66 -2.44
N ASP A 554 11.91 15.25 -3.60
CA ASP A 554 12.86 16.00 -4.42
C ASP A 554 12.11 16.65 -5.58
N VAL A 555 12.30 17.93 -5.78
CA VAL A 555 11.50 18.73 -6.70
C VAL A 555 12.34 19.69 -7.53
N THR A 556 11.79 20.10 -8.67
CA THR A 556 12.33 21.17 -9.51
C THR A 556 11.41 22.36 -9.44
N VAL A 557 11.91 23.50 -8.94
CA VAL A 557 11.15 24.75 -8.81
C VAL A 557 11.67 25.75 -9.84
N ALA A 558 10.82 26.13 -10.80
CA ALA A 558 11.12 27.14 -11.80
C ALA A 558 10.32 28.41 -11.50
N ARG A 559 11.02 29.54 -11.26
CA ARG A 559 10.37 30.84 -11.12
C ARG A 559 10.11 31.44 -12.49
N ILE A 560 8.87 31.41 -12.94
CA ILE A 560 8.45 31.88 -14.27
C ILE A 560 8.31 33.40 -14.27
N GLU A 561 7.64 33.94 -13.26
CA GLU A 561 7.38 35.39 -13.04
C GLU A 561 7.56 35.70 -11.54
N ASP A 562 7.37 36.95 -11.13
CA ASP A 562 7.59 37.36 -9.74
C ASP A 562 6.76 36.55 -8.74
N GLN A 563 5.51 36.24 -9.08
CA GLN A 563 4.56 35.50 -8.23
C GLN A 563 4.08 34.19 -8.87
N LEU A 564 4.74 33.72 -9.93
CA LEU A 564 4.34 32.52 -10.66
C LEU A 564 5.51 31.53 -10.72
N PHE A 565 5.25 30.32 -10.22
CA PHE A 565 6.19 29.20 -10.21
C PHE A 565 5.59 27.98 -10.89
N GLN A 566 6.44 27.22 -11.54
CA GLN A 566 6.15 25.86 -11.98
C GLN A 566 7.01 24.88 -11.16
N VAL A 567 6.35 23.88 -10.57
CA VAL A 567 7.01 22.86 -9.76
C VAL A 567 6.84 21.49 -10.41
N GLY A 568 7.94 20.86 -10.73
CA GLY A 568 7.97 19.43 -11.10
C GLY A 568 8.14 18.59 -9.82
N CYS A 569 7.20 17.71 -9.55
CA CYS A 569 7.18 16.87 -8.35
C CYS A 569 6.77 15.42 -8.66
N ASN A 570 6.67 14.55 -7.65
CA ASN A 570 6.64 13.10 -7.87
C ASN A 570 5.24 12.49 -7.86
N GLY A 571 4.29 13.05 -7.09
CA GLY A 571 2.98 12.41 -7.00
C GLY A 571 1.90 13.21 -6.26
N PRO A 572 0.74 12.59 -6.00
CA PRO A 572 -0.37 13.23 -5.29
C PRO A 572 -0.01 13.67 -3.87
N VAL A 573 0.85 12.92 -3.18
CA VAL A 573 1.31 13.22 -1.81
C VAL A 573 1.98 14.59 -1.75
N ASP A 574 2.72 14.98 -2.78
CA ASP A 574 3.39 16.28 -2.85
C ASP A 574 2.37 17.43 -2.94
N LEU A 575 1.30 17.24 -3.71
CA LEU A 575 0.22 18.21 -3.81
C LEU A 575 -0.50 18.39 -2.47
N VAL A 576 -0.80 17.28 -1.79
CA VAL A 576 -1.45 17.30 -0.47
C VAL A 576 -0.56 18.00 0.56
N PHE A 577 0.74 17.67 0.57
CA PHE A 577 1.71 18.31 1.45
C PHE A 577 1.79 19.83 1.22
N LEU A 578 1.91 20.25 -0.03
CA LEU A 578 2.04 21.66 -0.36
C LEU A 578 0.76 22.45 -0.06
N ASN A 579 -0.43 21.87 -0.30
CA ASN A 579 -1.72 22.48 0.08
C ASN A 579 -1.85 22.66 1.59
N LYS A 580 -1.39 21.67 2.38
CA LYS A 580 -1.38 21.75 3.86
C LYS A 580 -0.48 22.90 4.34
N GLU A 581 0.72 23.04 3.80
CA GLU A 581 1.62 24.12 4.16
C GLU A 581 1.11 25.51 3.70
N ALA A 582 0.44 25.57 2.53
CA ALA A 582 -0.22 26.79 2.08
C ALA A 582 -1.36 27.20 3.03
N ALA A 583 -2.18 26.26 3.48
CA ALA A 583 -3.25 26.53 4.44
C ALA A 583 -2.70 27.06 5.77
N LYS A 584 -1.62 26.49 6.30
CA LYS A 584 -0.93 27.00 7.50
C LYS A 584 -0.44 28.43 7.30
N GLN A 585 0.22 28.70 6.17
CA GLN A 585 0.71 30.03 5.85
C GLN A 585 -0.43 31.09 5.80
N MET A 586 -1.57 30.73 5.21
CA MET A 586 -2.74 31.60 5.16
C MET A 586 -3.38 31.83 6.53
N GLN A 587 -3.35 30.85 7.43
CA GLN A 587 -3.79 31.02 8.82
C GLN A 587 -2.86 31.97 9.61
N GLU A 588 -1.54 31.89 9.36
CA GLU A 588 -0.55 32.78 9.98
C GLU A 588 -0.65 34.21 9.43
N ASP A 589 -0.81 34.37 8.12
CA ASP A 589 -0.92 35.66 7.42
C ASP A 589 -1.81 35.53 6.16
N PRO A 590 -3.09 35.94 6.22
CA PRO A 590 -4.01 35.85 5.08
C PRO A 590 -3.57 36.65 3.84
N THR A 591 -2.67 37.63 3.97
CA THR A 591 -2.15 38.40 2.84
C THR A 591 -1.18 37.60 1.98
N LYS A 592 -0.62 36.51 2.53
CA LYS A 592 0.29 35.57 1.86
C LYS A 592 -0.44 34.39 1.22
N TRP A 593 -1.60 34.63 0.67
CA TRP A 593 -2.34 33.60 -0.05
C TRP A 593 -1.59 33.14 -1.30
N CYS A 594 -1.79 31.88 -1.65
CA CYS A 594 -1.37 31.33 -2.94
C CYS A 594 -2.33 30.23 -3.39
N THR A 595 -2.44 30.10 -4.72
CA THR A 595 -3.18 29.02 -5.37
C THR A 595 -2.20 27.99 -5.90
N ILE A 596 -2.47 26.73 -5.64
CA ILE A 596 -1.72 25.59 -6.16
C ILE A 596 -2.65 24.85 -7.14
N ARG A 597 -2.21 24.69 -8.37
CA ARG A 597 -2.99 24.05 -9.43
C ARG A 597 -2.18 22.94 -10.06
N ASP A 598 -2.75 21.74 -10.12
CA ASP A 598 -2.20 20.66 -10.93
C ASP A 598 -2.47 20.95 -12.41
N ILE A 599 -1.41 21.12 -13.19
CA ILE A 599 -1.46 21.38 -14.63
C ILE A 599 -1.01 20.17 -15.46
N THR A 600 -0.81 19.01 -14.84
CA THR A 600 -0.28 17.81 -15.49
C THR A 600 -1.11 17.39 -16.69
N SER A 601 -2.43 17.25 -16.52
CA SER A 601 -3.34 16.82 -17.59
C SER A 601 -3.67 17.90 -18.60
N GLY A 602 -3.43 19.19 -18.26
CA GLY A 602 -3.68 20.33 -19.15
C GLY A 602 -2.46 20.76 -19.99
N THR A 603 -1.30 20.11 -19.80
CA THR A 603 -0.05 20.42 -20.51
C THR A 603 0.63 19.13 -20.95
N CYS A 604 1.54 19.23 -21.91
CA CYS A 604 2.45 18.13 -22.22
C CYS A 604 3.91 18.53 -21.91
N CYS A 605 4.75 17.53 -21.69
CA CYS A 605 6.15 17.74 -21.39
C CYS A 605 7.02 16.78 -22.19
N ILE A 606 7.99 17.31 -22.90
CA ILE A 606 8.99 16.54 -23.65
C ILE A 606 10.37 16.81 -23.05
N GLY A 607 11.07 15.76 -22.67
CA GLY A 607 12.47 15.81 -22.31
C GLY A 607 13.37 15.53 -23.51
N LEU A 608 14.36 16.39 -23.72
CA LEU A 608 15.40 16.19 -24.74
C LEU A 608 16.74 16.06 -24.03
N TRP A 609 17.42 14.92 -24.22
CA TRP A 609 18.72 14.65 -23.61
C TRP A 609 19.75 14.19 -24.62
N GLY A 610 20.99 14.53 -24.36
CA GLY A 610 22.16 14.12 -25.12
C GLY A 610 23.00 15.26 -25.69
N PRO A 611 24.28 15.00 -26.05
CA PRO A 611 25.23 16.03 -26.48
C PRO A 611 24.81 16.77 -27.75
N LYS A 612 23.99 16.15 -28.62
CA LYS A 612 23.55 16.75 -29.90
C LYS A 612 22.22 17.50 -29.83
N VAL A 613 21.57 17.57 -28.66
CA VAL A 613 20.25 18.20 -28.51
C VAL A 613 20.25 19.66 -28.96
N ARG A 614 21.29 20.42 -28.62
CA ARG A 614 21.36 21.84 -29.02
C ARG A 614 21.40 22.03 -30.54
N GLU A 615 22.12 21.18 -31.28
CA GLU A 615 22.18 21.22 -32.73
C GLU A 615 20.82 20.94 -33.36
N ILE A 616 20.03 20.02 -32.74
CA ILE A 616 18.71 19.64 -33.21
C ILE A 616 17.71 20.77 -32.95
N ILE A 617 17.64 21.28 -31.72
CA ILE A 617 16.65 22.30 -31.32
C ILE A 617 16.87 23.62 -32.08
N SER A 618 18.12 23.99 -32.40
CA SER A 618 18.44 25.17 -33.17
C SER A 618 17.94 25.13 -34.63
N LYS A 619 17.58 23.95 -35.14
CA LYS A 619 17.02 23.81 -36.51
C LYS A 619 15.49 24.01 -36.54
N VAL A 620 14.84 23.91 -35.40
CA VAL A 620 13.37 23.99 -35.28
C VAL A 620 12.93 25.19 -34.46
N SER A 621 13.83 26.06 -34.07
CA SER A 621 13.55 27.30 -33.32
C SER A 621 14.47 28.42 -33.75
N GLN A 622 13.96 29.67 -33.71
CA GLN A 622 14.74 30.87 -33.91
C GLN A 622 15.30 31.46 -32.59
N ASP A 623 14.87 30.90 -31.46
CA ASP A 623 15.32 31.30 -30.14
C ASP A 623 16.78 30.89 -29.89
N ASP A 624 17.52 31.73 -29.15
CA ASP A 624 18.87 31.43 -28.74
C ASP A 624 18.89 30.49 -27.52
N PHE A 625 19.40 29.27 -27.69
CA PHE A 625 19.61 28.26 -26.64
C PHE A 625 21.08 28.10 -26.27
N SER A 626 21.93 29.06 -26.66
CA SER A 626 23.36 29.08 -26.27
C SER A 626 23.53 29.24 -24.76
N SER A 627 24.73 29.00 -24.28
CA SER A 627 25.10 29.21 -22.86
C SER A 627 25.43 30.68 -22.54
N THR A 628 25.24 31.60 -23.49
CA THR A 628 25.49 33.03 -23.30
C THR A 628 24.44 33.70 -22.39
N ALA A 629 24.71 34.94 -22.04
CA ALA A 629 23.78 35.71 -21.19
C ALA A 629 22.41 35.94 -21.84
N LYS A 630 22.34 35.97 -23.18
CA LYS A 630 21.10 36.13 -23.96
C LYS A 630 20.42 34.80 -24.27
N GLY A 631 21.14 33.68 -24.19
CA GLY A 631 20.62 32.35 -24.45
C GLY A 631 20.00 31.67 -23.22
N LEU A 632 19.97 30.34 -23.23
CA LEU A 632 19.45 29.52 -22.14
C LEU A 632 20.61 28.91 -21.35
N ARG A 633 20.98 29.55 -20.24
CA ARG A 633 22.02 29.04 -19.32
C ARG A 633 21.54 27.83 -18.55
N TYR A 634 22.46 27.12 -17.97
CA TYR A 634 22.23 26.03 -17.05
C TYR A 634 21.39 26.47 -15.83
N PHE A 635 20.42 25.68 -15.43
CA PHE A 635 19.41 25.99 -14.40
C PHE A 635 18.65 27.31 -14.67
N ARG A 636 18.21 27.48 -15.94
CA ARG A 636 17.38 28.60 -16.36
C ARG A 636 16.17 28.10 -17.14
N THR A 637 15.12 28.89 -17.07
CA THR A 637 13.89 28.76 -17.85
C THR A 637 13.61 30.04 -18.65
N LYS A 638 12.99 29.89 -19.80
CA LYS A 638 12.42 30.99 -20.58
C LYS A 638 11.23 30.52 -21.41
N ARG A 639 10.40 31.45 -21.83
CA ARG A 639 9.42 31.23 -22.90
C ARG A 639 10.14 31.24 -24.26
N ALA A 640 9.76 30.33 -25.13
CA ALA A 640 10.37 30.16 -26.46
C ALA A 640 9.34 29.58 -27.44
N TYR A 641 9.72 29.48 -28.71
CA TYR A 641 8.90 28.86 -29.74
C TYR A 641 9.68 27.71 -30.39
N ILE A 642 9.08 26.53 -30.43
CA ILE A 642 9.61 25.36 -31.13
C ILE A 642 8.66 25.04 -32.29
N ALA A 643 9.16 25.11 -33.52
CA ALA A 643 8.34 24.93 -34.74
C ALA A 643 7.03 25.78 -34.74
N GLY A 644 7.09 27.01 -34.21
CA GLY A 644 5.96 27.91 -34.09
C GLY A 644 5.03 27.67 -32.90
N ILE A 645 5.28 26.64 -32.09
CA ILE A 645 4.49 26.31 -30.89
C ILE A 645 5.10 27.00 -29.67
N PRO A 646 4.32 27.76 -28.88
CA PRO A 646 4.82 28.39 -27.65
C PRO A 646 5.10 27.33 -26.58
N VAL A 647 6.28 27.41 -25.97
CA VAL A 647 6.73 26.49 -24.92
C VAL A 647 7.40 27.23 -23.77
N THR A 648 7.35 26.66 -22.58
CA THR A 648 8.27 26.98 -21.48
C THR A 648 9.40 25.99 -21.51
N ILE A 649 10.62 26.46 -21.75
CA ILE A 649 11.79 25.60 -21.84
C ILE A 649 12.68 25.76 -20.61
N MET A 650 13.19 24.63 -20.09
CA MET A 650 14.07 24.59 -18.94
C MET A 650 15.35 23.86 -19.32
N ARG A 651 16.50 24.40 -18.96
CA ARG A 651 17.78 23.73 -19.10
C ARG A 651 18.25 23.24 -17.73
N LEU A 652 18.24 21.92 -17.54
CA LEU A 652 18.55 21.26 -16.27
C LEU A 652 19.92 20.53 -16.29
N SER A 653 20.47 20.24 -17.49
CA SER A 653 21.75 19.53 -17.67
C SER A 653 22.49 20.03 -18.92
#